data_b6c3c4504566d13437ed71f4c21d64bb
#
_entry.id   b6c3c4504566d13437ed71f4c21d64bb
#
_cell.length_a   1.000
_cell.length_b   1.000
_cell.length_c   1.000
_cell.angle_alpha   90.00
_cell.angle_beta   90.00
_cell.angle_gamma   90.00
#
_symmetry.space_group_name_H-M   'P 1'
#
loop_
_entity.id
_entity.type
_entity.pdbx_description
1 polymer ?
#
loop_
_entity_poly.entity_id
_entity_poly.type
_entity_poly.pdbx_seq_one_letter_code
_entity_poly.pdbx_strand_id
1 'polypeptide(L)'
;MARKTPIERYRNIGISAHIDAGKTTTTERILYYTGINHKIGEVHDGAATMDWMEQEQERGITITSAATTCFWKGMANNFPEHHINIIDTPGHVDFTIEVERSMRVLDGACMVYCAVGGVQPQSETVWRQANKYKVPRLAFVNKMDRTGANFFKVYEQMRSRLKANPIPMQVPIGAEDNFEGVIDLVKMKAIYWDDASQGMKFDYREIPDNLMAVAKEWREKMVEAAAEASEELMNKYLEEGDLSEEEIKAAIRQRTIASEIVPMMCGTAFKNKGVQAMLDGVIEYLPAPTDIPPVTGTDENEEPITRKAEDAEKFSALAFKIMTDPFVGQLIFFRVYSGIVKSGDTVYNAIKGKKERLGRILQMHANQREEIKEVHAGDIAAAVGLKEATTGDTLCDPSAVITLERMIFPEPVISQAVEPKTKADQEKMGLALNRLAQEDPSFRVKTDEESGQTIISGMGELHLEIIVDRMRREFNVEATVGKPQVAYRETIRKVCEEIEGKFVKQSGGRGQYGHVVLKIEPQEPGKGFEFIDAIKGGVVPREYIPAVEKGVVETLPAGVLAGYPVVDVKVTLFFGSYHDVDSNENAFRMAASMAFKDGCRKASPVLLEPMMAVEVETPEDYAGTVMGDLSSRRGMVQGMDEIPGGGGKIIRAEVPLSEMFGYSTSLRSATQGRATYSMEFKHYSEAPKNVTDAIISTKSK
;
A
#
# COMPACT_ATOMS: atom_id res chain seq x y z
N MET A 1 -7.93 -9.81 32.33
CA MET A 1 -9.14 -9.01 32.72
C MET A 1 -10.22 -9.20 31.67
N ALA A 2 -11.50 -8.99 32.00
CA ALA A 2 -12.52 -9.01 30.96
C ALA A 2 -12.31 -7.86 29.97
N ARG A 3 -12.58 -8.12 28.70
CA ARG A 3 -12.55 -7.13 27.62
C ARG A 3 -13.43 -5.90 27.97
N LYS A 4 -12.88 -4.71 27.80
CA LYS A 4 -13.57 -3.46 28.13
C LYS A 4 -14.71 -3.16 27.14
N THR A 5 -14.43 -3.38 25.85
CA THR A 5 -15.39 -3.20 24.75
C THR A 5 -15.57 -4.55 24.05
N PRO A 6 -16.82 -5.03 23.85
CA PRO A 6 -17.06 -6.25 23.05
C PRO A 6 -16.47 -6.14 21.64
N ILE A 7 -15.97 -7.25 21.11
CA ILE A 7 -15.29 -7.26 19.81
C ILE A 7 -16.19 -6.81 18.65
N GLU A 8 -17.48 -7.04 18.76
CA GLU A 8 -18.50 -6.61 17.78
C GLU A 8 -18.60 -5.09 17.66
N ARG A 9 -18.08 -4.37 18.66
CA ARG A 9 -18.06 -2.90 18.71
C ARG A 9 -16.70 -2.32 18.31
N TYR A 10 -15.78 -3.14 17.80
CA TYR A 10 -14.53 -2.67 17.21
C TYR A 10 -14.73 -2.32 15.75
N ARG A 11 -14.04 -1.28 15.28
CA ARG A 11 -13.93 -0.91 13.88
C ARG A 11 -12.46 -0.57 13.59
N ASN A 12 -11.83 -1.36 12.75
CA ASN A 12 -10.47 -1.09 12.28
C ASN A 12 -10.58 -0.53 10.87
N ILE A 13 -10.50 0.77 10.74
CA ILE A 13 -10.76 1.48 9.49
C ILE A 13 -9.55 2.26 9.00
N GLY A 14 -9.40 2.32 7.68
CA GLY A 14 -8.48 3.22 7.01
C GLY A 14 -9.20 4.43 6.43
N ILE A 15 -8.56 5.58 6.52
CA ILE A 15 -8.98 6.77 5.78
C ILE A 15 -8.04 6.91 4.58
N SER A 16 -8.58 6.79 3.39
CA SER A 16 -7.81 6.84 2.14
C SER A 16 -8.41 7.85 1.17
N ALA A 17 -7.56 8.55 0.45
CA ALA A 17 -7.97 9.55 -0.52
C ALA A 17 -6.84 9.86 -1.50
N HIS A 18 -7.15 10.49 -2.62
CA HIS A 18 -6.12 11.16 -3.41
C HIS A 18 -5.62 12.44 -2.71
N ILE A 19 -4.52 12.98 -3.20
CA ILE A 19 -3.96 14.25 -2.72
C ILE A 19 -5.03 15.35 -2.81
N ASP A 20 -5.09 16.19 -1.79
CA ASP A 20 -6.04 17.31 -1.70
C ASP A 20 -7.54 16.96 -1.66
N ALA A 21 -7.93 15.71 -1.48
CA ALA A 21 -9.35 15.38 -1.25
C ALA A 21 -9.86 15.80 0.14
N GLY A 22 -8.97 16.20 1.02
CA GLY A 22 -9.30 16.61 2.39
C GLY A 22 -9.28 15.47 3.40
N LYS A 23 -8.43 14.47 3.15
CA LYS A 23 -8.23 13.32 4.04
C LYS A 23 -7.85 13.75 5.46
N THR A 24 -6.76 14.49 5.61
CA THR A 24 -6.26 14.96 6.91
C THR A 24 -7.28 15.82 7.63
N THR A 25 -7.95 16.73 6.91
CA THR A 25 -9.04 17.54 7.49
C THR A 25 -10.18 16.65 8.02
N THR A 26 -10.55 15.63 7.27
CA THR A 26 -11.60 14.68 7.70
C THR A 26 -11.18 13.93 8.97
N THR A 27 -9.95 13.44 9.02
CA THR A 27 -9.40 12.73 10.19
C THR A 27 -9.33 13.66 11.41
N GLU A 28 -8.88 14.89 11.25
CA GLU A 28 -8.85 15.89 12.35
C GLU A 28 -10.27 16.19 12.90
N ARG A 29 -11.28 16.25 12.04
CA ARG A 29 -12.67 16.39 12.49
C ARG A 29 -13.17 15.16 13.26
N ILE A 30 -12.79 13.96 12.82
CA ILE A 30 -13.09 12.73 13.58
C ILE A 30 -12.48 12.79 14.97
N LEU A 31 -11.22 13.17 15.10
CA LEU A 31 -10.53 13.30 16.39
C LEU A 31 -11.18 14.36 17.28
N TYR A 32 -11.64 15.45 16.71
CA TYR A 32 -12.35 16.50 17.43
C TYR A 32 -13.72 16.01 17.96
N TYR A 33 -14.55 15.42 17.10
CA TYR A 33 -15.88 14.95 17.50
C TYR A 33 -15.85 13.76 18.46
N THR A 34 -14.81 12.96 18.44
CA THR A 34 -14.61 11.85 19.38
C THR A 34 -13.93 12.28 20.68
N GLY A 35 -13.60 13.57 20.84
CA GLY A 35 -13.04 14.13 22.06
C GLY A 35 -11.56 13.86 22.29
N ILE A 36 -10.85 13.32 21.29
CA ILE A 36 -9.39 13.12 21.36
C ILE A 36 -8.66 14.47 21.28
N ASN A 37 -9.11 15.34 20.39
CA ASN A 37 -8.60 16.71 20.27
C ASN A 37 -9.59 17.70 20.89
N HIS A 38 -9.08 18.64 21.67
CA HIS A 38 -9.90 19.70 22.28
C HIS A 38 -10.07 20.92 21.36
N LYS A 39 -9.26 21.01 20.30
CA LYS A 39 -9.31 22.06 19.29
C LYS A 39 -9.24 21.42 17.90
N ILE A 40 -9.87 22.06 16.94
CA ILE A 40 -9.75 21.68 15.54
C ILE A 40 -8.34 22.07 15.04
N GLY A 41 -7.56 21.07 14.60
CA GLY A 41 -6.30 21.29 13.90
C GLY A 41 -6.57 21.64 12.42
N GLU A 42 -6.00 22.74 11.93
CA GLU A 42 -6.07 23.10 10.52
C GLU A 42 -4.78 22.71 9.81
N VAL A 43 -4.92 22.03 8.67
CA VAL A 43 -3.78 21.55 7.87
C VAL A 43 -2.91 22.72 7.36
N HIS A 44 -3.56 23.82 6.96
CA HIS A 44 -2.87 25.01 6.46
C HIS A 44 -2.04 25.76 7.52
N ASP A 45 -2.37 25.55 8.78
CA ASP A 45 -1.64 26.16 9.91
C ASP A 45 -0.56 25.23 10.48
N GLY A 46 -0.35 24.05 9.86
CA GLY A 46 0.59 23.03 10.36
C GLY A 46 0.20 22.43 11.72
N ALA A 47 -1.08 22.53 12.08
CA ALA A 47 -1.59 22.12 13.38
C ALA A 47 -2.29 20.74 13.37
N ALA A 48 -2.22 20.02 12.26
CA ALA A 48 -2.83 18.69 12.13
C ALA A 48 -2.10 17.65 12.99
N THR A 49 -2.85 16.96 13.83
CA THR A 49 -2.31 16.02 14.83
C THR A 49 -1.80 14.72 14.22
N MET A 50 -2.42 14.27 13.12
CA MET A 50 -2.04 13.03 12.44
C MET A 50 -0.85 13.20 11.50
N ASP A 51 -0.60 14.40 10.99
CA ASP A 51 0.61 14.74 10.23
C ASP A 51 1.71 15.18 11.21
N TRP A 52 2.36 14.20 11.85
CA TRP A 52 3.30 14.44 12.93
C TRP A 52 4.72 14.78 12.46
N MET A 53 5.06 14.49 11.21
CA MET A 53 6.35 14.85 10.63
C MET A 53 6.32 16.30 10.14
N GLU A 54 7.40 17.06 10.41
CA GLU A 54 7.55 18.41 9.86
C GLU A 54 7.38 18.46 8.33
N GLN A 55 7.88 17.44 7.64
CA GLN A 55 7.76 17.32 6.19
C GLN A 55 6.30 17.16 5.72
N GLU A 56 5.48 16.45 6.48
CA GLU A 56 4.05 16.31 6.20
C GLU A 56 3.35 17.66 6.36
N GLN A 57 3.67 18.39 7.42
CA GLN A 57 3.12 19.71 7.70
C GLN A 57 3.55 20.76 6.66
N GLU A 58 4.85 20.79 6.31
CA GLU A 58 5.39 21.73 5.32
C GLU A 58 4.84 21.48 3.91
N ARG A 59 4.66 20.22 3.53
CA ARG A 59 4.20 19.82 2.18
C ARG A 59 2.69 19.69 2.06
N GLY A 60 1.99 19.61 3.19
CA GLY A 60 0.53 19.38 3.23
C GLY A 60 0.12 18.00 2.72
N ILE A 61 1.00 17.00 2.79
CA ILE A 61 0.74 15.64 2.36
C ILE A 61 1.06 14.63 3.48
N THR A 62 0.28 13.58 3.59
CA THR A 62 0.61 12.45 4.47
C THR A 62 1.66 11.56 3.80
N ILE A 63 2.76 11.32 4.49
CA ILE A 63 3.89 10.52 4.01
C ILE A 63 3.85 9.14 4.65
N THR A 64 3.64 9.08 5.96
CA THR A 64 3.57 7.84 6.72
C THR A 64 2.17 7.63 7.28
N SER A 65 1.72 6.37 7.30
CA SER A 65 0.45 6.05 7.94
C SER A 65 0.55 6.27 9.45
N ALA A 66 -0.44 6.94 10.02
CA ALA A 66 -0.57 7.13 11.46
C ALA A 66 -1.77 6.31 11.97
N ALA A 67 -1.60 5.64 13.12
CA ALA A 67 -2.65 4.87 13.75
C ALA A 67 -3.09 5.55 15.04
N THR A 68 -4.39 5.70 15.22
CA THR A 68 -4.97 6.28 16.45
C THR A 68 -6.23 5.55 16.84
N THR A 69 -6.53 5.57 18.13
CA THR A 69 -7.74 4.98 18.70
C THR A 69 -8.68 6.08 19.18
N CYS A 70 -9.94 5.96 18.87
CA CYS A 70 -11.00 6.83 19.37
C CYS A 70 -12.27 6.05 19.69
N PHE A 71 -13.23 6.72 20.34
CA PHE A 71 -14.48 6.11 20.77
C PHE A 71 -15.66 6.92 20.23
N TRP A 72 -16.69 6.25 19.78
CA TRP A 72 -17.88 6.89 19.22
C TRP A 72 -19.17 6.23 19.70
N LYS A 73 -20.16 7.07 20.02
CA LYS A 73 -21.51 6.64 20.51
C LYS A 73 -22.64 7.05 19.57
N GLY A 74 -22.28 7.56 18.38
CA GLY A 74 -23.24 8.11 17.45
C GLY A 74 -23.43 9.62 17.59
N MET A 75 -23.84 10.26 16.50
CA MET A 75 -24.11 11.68 16.44
C MET A 75 -25.19 12.13 17.48
N ALA A 76 -26.20 11.30 17.68
CA ALA A 76 -27.26 11.49 18.65
C ALA A 76 -27.07 10.71 19.97
N ASN A 77 -25.87 10.17 20.24
CA ASN A 77 -25.59 9.27 21.36
C ASN A 77 -26.52 8.03 21.43
N ASN A 78 -26.92 7.55 20.28
CA ASN A 78 -27.88 6.46 20.09
C ASN A 78 -27.25 5.07 19.93
N PHE A 79 -25.92 4.99 19.90
CA PHE A 79 -25.18 3.73 19.88
C PHE A 79 -24.51 3.46 21.24
N PRO A 80 -24.30 2.19 21.58
CA PRO A 80 -23.30 1.84 22.59
C PRO A 80 -21.92 2.30 22.12
N GLU A 81 -21.03 2.55 23.08
CA GLU A 81 -19.66 2.99 22.74
C GLU A 81 -18.95 1.98 21.86
N HIS A 82 -18.46 2.45 20.72
CA HIS A 82 -17.62 1.70 19.77
C HIS A 82 -16.17 2.13 19.88
N HIS A 83 -15.28 1.17 19.80
CA HIS A 83 -13.84 1.35 19.77
C HIS A 83 -13.39 1.40 18.30
N ILE A 84 -12.92 2.54 17.85
CA ILE A 84 -12.51 2.75 16.46
C ILE A 84 -11.00 2.96 16.40
N ASN A 85 -10.30 2.08 15.71
CA ASN A 85 -8.92 2.27 15.32
C ASN A 85 -8.88 2.85 13.91
N ILE A 86 -8.26 4.01 13.76
CA ILE A 86 -8.14 4.71 12.49
C ILE A 86 -6.70 4.63 12.04
N ILE A 87 -6.47 4.17 10.81
CA ILE A 87 -5.19 4.28 10.12
C ILE A 87 -5.34 5.31 9.01
N ASP A 88 -4.65 6.44 9.17
CA ASP A 88 -4.57 7.46 8.14
C ASP A 88 -3.49 7.08 7.13
N THR A 89 -3.86 6.92 5.85
CA THR A 89 -2.96 6.41 4.80
C THR A 89 -2.51 7.52 3.85
N PRO A 90 -1.27 7.46 3.34
CA PRO A 90 -0.82 8.39 2.31
C PRO A 90 -1.69 8.35 1.05
N GLY A 91 -1.81 9.49 0.38
CA GLY A 91 -2.50 9.58 -0.91
C GLY A 91 -1.56 9.57 -2.12
N HIS A 92 -0.24 9.65 -1.93
CA HIS A 92 0.73 9.77 -3.01
C HIS A 92 1.23 8.39 -3.48
N VAL A 93 1.41 8.23 -4.80
CA VAL A 93 1.83 6.95 -5.42
C VAL A 93 3.20 6.45 -4.97
N ASP A 94 4.11 7.34 -4.64
CA ASP A 94 5.44 6.96 -4.12
C ASP A 94 5.38 6.24 -2.76
N PHE A 95 4.25 6.39 -2.05
CA PHE A 95 3.99 5.75 -0.75
C PHE A 95 2.95 4.63 -0.83
N THR A 96 2.80 4.02 -1.98
CA THR A 96 1.85 2.91 -2.22
C THR A 96 2.01 1.78 -1.22
N ILE A 97 3.23 1.55 -0.73
CA ILE A 97 3.52 0.54 0.27
C ILE A 97 2.85 0.81 1.62
N GLU A 98 2.77 2.07 2.04
CA GLU A 98 2.08 2.44 3.28
C GLU A 98 0.58 2.16 3.17
N VAL A 99 0.00 2.42 1.99
CA VAL A 99 -1.39 2.08 1.71
C VAL A 99 -1.59 0.57 1.73
N GLU A 100 -0.70 -0.19 1.11
CA GLU A 100 -0.79 -1.66 1.05
C GLU A 100 -0.67 -2.30 2.44
N ARG A 101 0.26 -1.83 3.27
CA ARG A 101 0.38 -2.26 4.67
C ARG A 101 -0.92 -2.04 5.44
N SER A 102 -1.49 -0.85 5.28
CA SER A 102 -2.72 -0.47 5.95
C SER A 102 -3.88 -1.35 5.50
N MET A 103 -4.07 -1.50 4.18
CA MET A 103 -5.15 -2.33 3.63
C MET A 103 -5.09 -3.79 4.07
N ARG A 104 -3.89 -4.32 4.34
CA ARG A 104 -3.71 -5.71 4.81
C ARG A 104 -4.27 -5.95 6.20
N VAL A 105 -4.29 -4.93 7.06
CA VAL A 105 -4.68 -5.06 8.47
C VAL A 105 -6.02 -4.41 8.81
N LEU A 106 -6.62 -3.71 7.85
CA LEU A 106 -7.93 -3.07 8.01
C LEU A 106 -9.07 -4.05 7.80
N ASP A 107 -10.17 -3.83 8.50
CA ASP A 107 -11.43 -4.54 8.29
C ASP A 107 -12.35 -3.76 7.35
N GLY A 108 -12.23 -2.45 7.32
CA GLY A 108 -12.97 -1.57 6.43
C GLY A 108 -12.19 -0.31 6.07
N ALA A 109 -12.62 0.41 5.07
CA ALA A 109 -12.00 1.65 4.64
C ALA A 109 -13.03 2.73 4.36
N CYS A 110 -12.70 3.96 4.72
CA CYS A 110 -13.42 5.16 4.30
C CYS A 110 -12.65 5.82 3.16
N MET A 111 -13.24 5.83 1.98
CA MET A 111 -12.68 6.42 0.77
C MET A 111 -13.19 7.85 0.62
N VAL A 112 -12.32 8.83 0.76
CA VAL A 112 -12.66 10.24 0.65
C VAL A 112 -12.41 10.72 -0.77
N TYR A 113 -13.46 11.23 -1.42
CA TYR A 113 -13.42 11.81 -2.76
C TYR A 113 -13.65 13.31 -2.71
N CYS A 114 -13.00 14.06 -3.58
CA CYS A 114 -13.28 15.47 -3.74
C CYS A 114 -14.52 15.65 -4.62
N ALA A 115 -15.51 16.46 -4.16
CA ALA A 115 -16.72 16.73 -4.94
C ALA A 115 -16.45 17.44 -6.27
N VAL A 116 -15.33 18.14 -6.38
CA VAL A 116 -14.87 18.85 -7.59
C VAL A 116 -14.04 17.93 -8.48
N GLY A 117 -12.94 17.37 -7.94
CA GLY A 117 -12.00 16.53 -8.68
C GLY A 117 -12.54 15.13 -8.97
N GLY A 118 -13.43 14.62 -8.13
CA GLY A 118 -14.01 13.28 -8.28
C GLY A 118 -13.03 12.14 -8.10
N VAL A 119 -13.17 11.11 -8.92
CA VAL A 119 -12.27 9.96 -8.94
C VAL A 119 -11.03 10.31 -9.76
N GLN A 120 -9.88 10.28 -9.12
CA GLN A 120 -8.58 10.56 -9.72
C GLN A 120 -7.72 9.28 -9.81
N PRO A 121 -6.61 9.27 -10.56
CA PRO A 121 -5.77 8.08 -10.74
C PRO A 121 -5.32 7.42 -9.44
N GLN A 122 -4.94 8.22 -8.46
CA GLN A 122 -4.56 7.72 -7.14
C GLN A 122 -5.72 7.01 -6.42
N SER A 123 -6.96 7.50 -6.63
CA SER A 123 -8.16 6.82 -6.13
C SER A 123 -8.32 5.42 -6.75
N GLU A 124 -8.01 5.29 -8.04
CA GLU A 124 -8.05 3.99 -8.73
C GLU A 124 -7.01 3.01 -8.18
N THR A 125 -5.80 3.50 -7.90
CA THR A 125 -4.73 2.67 -7.33
C THR A 125 -5.10 2.16 -5.95
N VAL A 126 -5.55 3.04 -5.06
CA VAL A 126 -6.01 2.66 -3.72
C VAL A 126 -7.21 1.72 -3.79
N TRP A 127 -8.12 1.96 -4.73
CA TRP A 127 -9.29 1.10 -4.97
C TRP A 127 -8.88 -0.32 -5.38
N ARG A 128 -7.90 -0.46 -6.28
CA ARG A 128 -7.35 -1.78 -6.66
C ARG A 128 -6.72 -2.51 -5.49
N GLN A 129 -5.99 -1.79 -4.63
CA GLN A 129 -5.42 -2.38 -3.41
C GLN A 129 -6.49 -2.86 -2.44
N ALA A 130 -7.54 -2.06 -2.24
CA ALA A 130 -8.68 -2.46 -1.42
C ALA A 130 -9.41 -3.70 -2.00
N ASN A 131 -9.50 -3.81 -3.34
CA ASN A 131 -10.03 -5.02 -4.00
C ASN A 131 -9.13 -6.24 -3.76
N LYS A 132 -7.81 -6.08 -3.87
CA LYS A 132 -6.83 -7.15 -3.62
C LYS A 132 -7.01 -7.78 -2.25
N TYR A 133 -7.20 -6.97 -1.22
CA TYR A 133 -7.39 -7.41 0.15
C TYR A 133 -8.86 -7.59 0.57
N LYS A 134 -9.80 -7.44 -0.38
CA LYS A 134 -11.25 -7.57 -0.15
C LYS A 134 -11.77 -6.71 1.00
N VAL A 135 -11.27 -5.49 1.11
CA VAL A 135 -11.64 -4.56 2.17
C VAL A 135 -12.99 -3.91 1.85
N PRO A 136 -14.03 -4.08 2.68
CA PRO A 136 -15.29 -3.35 2.56
C PRO A 136 -15.08 -1.85 2.67
N ARG A 137 -15.84 -1.08 1.92
CA ARG A 137 -15.64 0.37 1.77
C ARG A 137 -16.91 1.17 1.97
N LEU A 138 -16.73 2.37 2.53
CA LEU A 138 -17.69 3.45 2.57
C LEU A 138 -17.07 4.65 1.83
N ALA A 139 -17.85 5.30 0.98
CA ALA A 139 -17.40 6.50 0.25
C ALA A 139 -17.91 7.77 0.92
N PHE A 140 -17.04 8.76 1.06
CA PHE A 140 -17.38 10.09 1.56
C PHE A 140 -16.97 11.15 0.55
N VAL A 141 -17.94 11.82 -0.04
CA VAL A 141 -17.73 12.91 -0.99
C VAL A 141 -17.57 14.22 -0.22
N ASN A 142 -16.34 14.66 -0.11
CA ASN A 142 -15.92 15.83 0.65
C ASN A 142 -15.84 17.08 -0.20
N LYS A 143 -15.71 18.24 0.42
CA LYS A 143 -15.60 19.55 -0.23
C LYS A 143 -16.84 19.95 -1.06
N MET A 144 -18.01 19.59 -0.57
CA MET A 144 -19.28 19.98 -1.21
C MET A 144 -19.51 21.51 -1.24
N ASP A 145 -18.76 22.26 -0.45
CA ASP A 145 -18.75 23.73 -0.39
C ASP A 145 -17.90 24.42 -1.46
N ARG A 146 -17.14 23.66 -2.24
CA ARG A 146 -16.23 24.23 -3.25
C ARG A 146 -16.94 24.48 -4.58
N THR A 147 -16.53 25.53 -5.29
CA THR A 147 -17.01 25.84 -6.64
C THR A 147 -16.76 24.66 -7.58
N GLY A 148 -17.79 24.24 -8.30
CA GLY A 148 -17.76 23.06 -9.17
C GLY A 148 -18.07 21.74 -8.47
N ALA A 149 -18.45 21.75 -7.17
CA ALA A 149 -18.81 20.55 -6.43
C ALA A 149 -20.07 19.87 -7.01
N ASN A 150 -19.96 18.57 -7.28
CA ASN A 150 -21.07 17.79 -7.83
C ASN A 150 -21.03 16.35 -7.32
N PHE A 151 -21.93 16.00 -6.40
CA PHE A 151 -22.07 14.69 -5.81
C PHE A 151 -22.40 13.59 -6.85
N PHE A 152 -23.33 13.88 -7.75
CA PHE A 152 -23.77 12.88 -8.73
C PHE A 152 -22.73 12.61 -9.82
N LYS A 153 -21.88 13.59 -10.12
CA LYS A 153 -20.71 13.39 -10.98
C LYS A 153 -19.77 12.35 -10.36
N VAL A 154 -19.49 12.45 -9.07
CA VAL A 154 -18.63 11.47 -8.35
C VAL A 154 -19.28 10.08 -8.36
N TYR A 155 -20.59 10.01 -8.15
CA TYR A 155 -21.36 8.76 -8.25
C TYR A 155 -21.17 8.07 -9.62
N GLU A 156 -21.30 8.80 -10.71
CA GLU A 156 -21.11 8.26 -12.05
C GLU A 156 -19.64 7.85 -12.33
N GLN A 157 -18.69 8.61 -11.81
CA GLN A 157 -17.27 8.26 -11.93
C GLN A 157 -16.90 7.01 -11.14
N MET A 158 -17.46 6.80 -9.96
CA MET A 158 -17.27 5.56 -9.21
C MET A 158 -17.78 4.35 -10.01
N ARG A 159 -18.90 4.47 -10.69
CA ARG A 159 -19.45 3.42 -11.56
C ARG A 159 -18.58 3.18 -12.79
N SER A 160 -18.22 4.23 -13.49
CA SER A 160 -17.51 4.13 -14.79
C SER A 160 -16.04 3.80 -14.65
N ARG A 161 -15.32 4.48 -13.75
CA ARG A 161 -13.87 4.35 -13.58
C ARG A 161 -13.47 3.24 -12.61
N LEU A 162 -14.15 3.14 -11.46
CA LEU A 162 -13.83 2.15 -10.42
C LEU A 162 -14.58 0.82 -10.62
N LYS A 163 -15.57 0.79 -11.52
CA LYS A 163 -16.50 -0.34 -11.67
C LYS A 163 -17.15 -0.72 -10.34
N ALA A 164 -17.35 0.27 -9.47
CA ALA A 164 -18.01 0.13 -8.20
C ALA A 164 -19.54 0.15 -8.35
N ASN A 165 -20.22 -0.29 -7.31
CA ASN A 165 -21.66 -0.17 -7.16
C ASN A 165 -21.97 0.76 -5.96
N PRO A 166 -21.86 2.08 -6.13
CA PRO A 166 -22.12 3.02 -5.06
C PRO A 166 -23.62 3.13 -4.81
N ILE A 167 -23.99 3.13 -3.53
CA ILE A 167 -25.37 3.32 -3.08
C ILE A 167 -25.42 4.58 -2.22
N PRO A 168 -25.93 5.70 -2.74
CA PRO A 168 -26.11 6.90 -1.94
C PRO A 168 -27.05 6.63 -0.75
N MET A 169 -26.51 6.85 0.44
CA MET A 169 -27.28 6.81 1.70
C MET A 169 -27.80 8.19 2.05
N GLN A 170 -27.24 9.20 1.41
CA GLN A 170 -27.54 10.60 1.55
C GLN A 170 -27.52 11.27 0.19
N VAL A 171 -28.26 12.36 0.07
CA VAL A 171 -28.11 13.33 -1.04
C VAL A 171 -27.85 14.71 -0.47
N PRO A 172 -27.05 15.56 -1.14
CA PRO A 172 -26.72 16.88 -0.60
C PRO A 172 -27.92 17.84 -0.65
N ILE A 173 -27.98 18.77 0.31
CA ILE A 173 -28.85 19.95 0.28
C ILE A 173 -28.04 21.10 -0.26
N GLY A 174 -28.21 21.41 -1.55
CA GLY A 174 -27.39 22.38 -2.22
C GLY A 174 -25.98 21.89 -2.60
N ALA A 175 -25.22 22.78 -3.18
CA ALA A 175 -23.82 22.58 -3.53
C ALA A 175 -23.10 23.93 -3.55
N GLU A 176 -21.76 23.90 -3.51
CA GLU A 176 -20.93 25.11 -3.48
C GLU A 176 -21.26 25.99 -2.26
N ASP A 177 -21.36 27.31 -2.43
CA ASP A 177 -21.69 28.22 -1.33
C ASP A 177 -23.09 27.98 -0.73
N ASN A 178 -23.95 27.27 -1.45
CA ASN A 178 -25.30 26.93 -1.01
C ASN A 178 -25.39 25.55 -0.37
N PHE A 179 -24.27 24.89 -0.09
CA PHE A 179 -24.27 23.61 0.62
C PHE A 179 -24.63 23.82 2.09
N GLU A 180 -25.82 23.35 2.50
CA GLU A 180 -26.35 23.59 3.83
C GLU A 180 -26.35 22.33 4.73
N GLY A 181 -26.50 21.17 4.13
CA GLY A 181 -26.59 19.91 4.86
C GLY A 181 -26.82 18.72 3.94
N VAL A 182 -27.38 17.65 4.48
CA VAL A 182 -27.66 16.41 3.74
C VAL A 182 -29.06 15.91 4.04
N ILE A 183 -29.63 15.17 3.09
CA ILE A 183 -30.86 14.41 3.30
C ILE A 183 -30.47 12.97 3.62
N ASP A 184 -30.82 12.50 4.79
CA ASP A 184 -30.72 11.09 5.17
C ASP A 184 -31.85 10.30 4.50
N LEU A 185 -31.48 9.47 3.52
CA LEU A 185 -32.44 8.68 2.74
C LEU A 185 -33.06 7.52 3.52
N VAL A 186 -32.40 7.05 4.57
CA VAL A 186 -32.93 6.00 5.44
C VAL A 186 -34.08 6.54 6.29
N LYS A 187 -33.89 7.70 6.90
CA LYS A 187 -34.89 8.35 7.75
C LYS A 187 -35.85 9.27 7.00
N MET A 188 -35.50 9.64 5.78
CA MET A 188 -36.21 10.67 5.02
C MET A 188 -36.35 11.98 5.77
N LYS A 189 -35.23 12.44 6.33
CA LYS A 189 -35.11 13.71 7.05
C LYS A 189 -33.90 14.48 6.58
N ALA A 190 -33.97 15.80 6.61
CA ALA A 190 -32.85 16.67 6.35
C ALA A 190 -32.04 16.88 7.63
N ILE A 191 -30.71 16.90 7.53
CA ILE A 191 -29.78 17.14 8.63
C ILE A 191 -29.02 18.43 8.36
N TYR A 192 -29.08 19.36 9.31
CA TYR A 192 -28.37 20.63 9.29
C TYR A 192 -27.45 20.72 10.50
N TRP A 193 -26.20 21.10 10.26
CA TRP A 193 -25.21 21.34 11.33
C TRP A 193 -25.08 22.83 11.63
N ASP A 194 -24.96 23.17 12.91
CA ASP A 194 -24.81 24.54 13.36
C ASP A 194 -23.35 25.01 13.26
N ASP A 195 -23.12 26.05 12.46
CA ASP A 195 -21.79 26.60 12.23
C ASP A 195 -21.19 27.24 13.50
N ALA A 196 -22.01 27.85 14.36
CA ALA A 196 -21.56 28.51 15.58
C ALA A 196 -20.99 27.52 16.61
N SER A 197 -21.49 26.29 16.62
CA SER A 197 -20.98 25.19 17.45
C SER A 197 -19.89 24.35 16.78
N GLN A 198 -19.36 24.77 15.64
CA GLN A 198 -18.44 24.00 14.82
C GLN A 198 -18.96 22.59 14.49
N GLY A 199 -20.26 22.50 14.21
CA GLY A 199 -20.92 21.25 13.85
C GLY A 199 -21.25 20.33 15.02
N MET A 200 -20.97 20.70 16.27
CA MET A 200 -21.31 19.90 17.45
C MET A 200 -22.83 19.77 17.66
N LYS A 201 -23.59 20.77 17.24
CA LYS A 201 -25.06 20.74 17.27
C LYS A 201 -25.59 20.52 15.87
N PHE A 202 -26.66 19.76 15.78
CA PHE A 202 -27.34 19.49 14.53
C PHE A 202 -28.85 19.35 14.76
N ASP A 203 -29.63 19.56 13.69
CA ASP A 203 -31.06 19.46 13.67
C ASP A 203 -31.54 18.51 12.59
N TYR A 204 -32.55 17.70 12.93
CA TYR A 204 -33.36 17.00 11.93
C TYR A 204 -34.54 17.89 11.54
N ARG A 205 -34.72 18.11 10.25
CA ARG A 205 -35.83 18.90 9.70
C ARG A 205 -36.53 18.14 8.59
N GLU A 206 -37.74 18.62 8.24
CA GLU A 206 -38.40 18.10 7.04
C GLU A 206 -37.58 18.39 5.77
N ILE A 207 -37.69 17.50 4.79
CA ILE A 207 -36.99 17.65 3.51
C ILE A 207 -37.58 18.87 2.79
N PRO A 208 -36.74 19.79 2.24
CA PRO A 208 -37.22 20.91 1.43
C PRO A 208 -38.07 20.41 0.25
N ASP A 209 -39.19 21.06 -0.03
CA ASP A 209 -40.14 20.64 -1.08
C ASP A 209 -39.49 20.47 -2.45
N ASN A 210 -38.56 21.35 -2.80
CA ASN A 210 -37.83 21.29 -4.08
C ASN A 210 -36.85 20.12 -4.18
N LEU A 211 -36.51 19.45 -3.10
CA LEU A 211 -35.60 18.29 -3.05
C LEU A 211 -36.34 16.97 -2.79
N MET A 212 -37.65 17.02 -2.51
CA MET A 212 -38.42 15.83 -2.19
C MET A 212 -38.45 14.80 -3.32
N ALA A 213 -38.53 15.26 -4.57
CA ALA A 213 -38.54 14.38 -5.74
C ALA A 213 -37.20 13.64 -5.88
N VAL A 214 -36.09 14.34 -5.73
CA VAL A 214 -34.74 13.76 -5.76
C VAL A 214 -34.53 12.79 -4.59
N ALA A 215 -34.96 13.16 -3.41
CA ALA A 215 -34.88 12.31 -2.23
C ALA A 215 -35.66 10.99 -2.41
N LYS A 216 -36.86 11.05 -2.95
CA LYS A 216 -37.68 9.84 -3.24
C LYS A 216 -37.04 8.96 -4.29
N GLU A 217 -36.52 9.52 -5.37
CA GLU A 217 -35.84 8.77 -6.42
C GLU A 217 -34.64 7.99 -5.87
N TRP A 218 -33.77 8.66 -5.10
CA TRP A 218 -32.58 8.03 -4.56
C TRP A 218 -32.87 7.09 -3.38
N ARG A 219 -33.92 7.35 -2.62
CA ARG A 219 -34.40 6.39 -1.62
C ARG A 219 -34.87 5.10 -2.28
N GLU A 220 -35.63 5.18 -3.37
CA GLU A 220 -36.09 3.99 -4.11
C GLU A 220 -34.91 3.14 -4.57
N LYS A 221 -33.88 3.74 -5.16
CA LYS A 221 -32.65 3.05 -5.56
C LYS A 221 -31.93 2.40 -4.36
N MET A 222 -31.89 3.08 -3.22
CA MET A 222 -31.28 2.55 -2.01
C MET A 222 -32.09 1.36 -1.44
N VAL A 223 -33.39 1.47 -1.36
CA VAL A 223 -34.26 0.39 -0.87
C VAL A 223 -34.23 -0.82 -1.79
N GLU A 224 -34.18 -0.62 -3.11
CA GLU A 224 -34.00 -1.69 -4.10
C GLU A 224 -32.67 -2.42 -3.87
N ALA A 225 -31.57 -1.67 -3.69
CA ALA A 225 -30.26 -2.25 -3.36
C ALA A 225 -30.27 -3.03 -2.04
N ALA A 226 -31.00 -2.57 -1.03
CA ALA A 226 -31.18 -3.29 0.23
C ALA A 226 -32.01 -4.58 0.02
N ALA A 227 -33.05 -4.51 -0.77
CA ALA A 227 -33.92 -5.66 -1.07
C ALA A 227 -33.19 -6.80 -1.76
N GLU A 228 -32.19 -6.49 -2.59
CA GLU A 228 -31.35 -7.50 -3.26
C GLU A 228 -30.49 -8.35 -2.29
N ALA A 229 -30.43 -8.04 -1.01
CA ALA A 229 -29.67 -8.82 -0.03
C ALA A 229 -30.26 -10.22 0.22
N SER A 230 -31.56 -10.40 0.06
CA SER A 230 -32.25 -11.69 0.23
C SER A 230 -33.56 -11.77 -0.54
N GLU A 231 -33.98 -12.98 -0.87
CA GLU A 231 -35.29 -13.21 -1.51
C GLU A 231 -36.48 -12.73 -0.64
N GLU A 232 -36.35 -12.88 0.69
CA GLU A 232 -37.38 -12.44 1.64
C GLU A 232 -37.57 -10.92 1.58
N LEU A 233 -36.47 -10.16 1.60
CA LEU A 233 -36.52 -8.71 1.50
C LEU A 233 -37.00 -8.24 0.11
N MET A 234 -36.61 -8.94 -0.95
CA MET A 234 -37.06 -8.63 -2.28
C MET A 234 -38.58 -8.85 -2.43
N ASN A 235 -39.11 -9.96 -1.93
CA ASN A 235 -40.56 -10.23 -1.93
C ASN A 235 -41.31 -9.17 -1.13
N LYS A 236 -40.83 -8.81 0.05
CA LYS A 236 -41.42 -7.75 0.87
C LYS A 236 -41.43 -6.40 0.15
N TYR A 237 -40.31 -6.03 -0.49
CA TYR A 237 -40.22 -4.80 -1.26
C TYR A 237 -41.22 -4.78 -2.44
N LEU A 238 -41.35 -5.90 -3.16
CA LEU A 238 -42.30 -6.02 -4.28
C LEU A 238 -43.77 -5.95 -3.82
N GLU A 239 -44.06 -6.43 -2.62
CA GLU A 239 -45.44 -6.44 -2.07
C GLU A 239 -45.78 -5.09 -1.41
N GLU A 240 -44.89 -4.55 -0.61
CA GLU A 240 -45.15 -3.36 0.23
C GLU A 240 -44.58 -2.06 -0.36
N GLY A 241 -43.64 -2.14 -1.30
CA GLY A 241 -42.97 -1.00 -1.95
C GLY A 241 -41.91 -0.29 -1.10
N ASP A 242 -41.67 -0.74 0.14
CA ASP A 242 -40.67 -0.16 1.05
C ASP A 242 -40.16 -1.20 2.05
N LEU A 243 -39.08 -0.86 2.77
CA LEU A 243 -38.49 -1.63 3.86
C LEU A 243 -38.34 -0.75 5.10
N SER A 244 -38.29 -1.36 6.29
CA SER A 244 -38.05 -0.62 7.53
C SER A 244 -36.61 -0.11 7.62
N GLU A 245 -36.36 0.86 8.48
CA GLU A 245 -35.03 1.42 8.73
C GLU A 245 -34.03 0.33 9.16
N GLU A 246 -34.43 -0.57 10.06
CA GLU A 246 -33.61 -1.67 10.55
C GLU A 246 -33.29 -2.66 9.42
N GLU A 247 -34.26 -3.00 8.58
CA GLU A 247 -34.08 -3.90 7.43
C GLU A 247 -33.13 -3.28 6.42
N ILE A 248 -33.28 -2.00 6.09
CA ILE A 248 -32.39 -1.29 5.15
C ILE A 248 -30.96 -1.29 5.70
N LYS A 249 -30.74 -0.90 6.94
CA LYS A 249 -29.42 -0.84 7.57
C LYS A 249 -28.75 -2.21 7.61
N ALA A 250 -29.48 -3.25 8.04
CA ALA A 250 -28.95 -4.61 8.08
C ALA A 250 -28.60 -5.15 6.68
N ALA A 251 -29.43 -4.92 5.70
CA ALA A 251 -29.22 -5.36 4.33
C ALA A 251 -28.06 -4.64 3.65
N ILE A 252 -27.98 -3.33 3.78
CA ILE A 252 -26.87 -2.53 3.24
C ILE A 252 -25.54 -2.93 3.92
N ARG A 253 -25.53 -3.15 5.23
CA ARG A 253 -24.38 -3.67 5.95
C ARG A 253 -23.91 -5.03 5.40
N GLN A 254 -24.84 -5.97 5.25
CA GLN A 254 -24.54 -7.30 4.74
C GLN A 254 -23.86 -7.22 3.34
N ARG A 255 -24.42 -6.46 2.43
CA ARG A 255 -23.90 -6.31 1.07
C ARG A 255 -22.59 -5.52 1.02
N THR A 256 -22.41 -4.55 1.93
CA THR A 256 -21.16 -3.79 2.06
C THR A 256 -20.02 -4.69 2.55
N ILE A 257 -20.26 -5.52 3.56
CA ILE A 257 -19.29 -6.48 4.09
C ILE A 257 -18.92 -7.51 3.01
N ALA A 258 -19.86 -7.92 2.18
CA ALA A 258 -19.62 -8.78 1.03
C ALA A 258 -18.89 -8.09 -0.15
N SER A 259 -18.62 -6.79 -0.02
CA SER A 259 -18.02 -5.95 -1.09
C SER A 259 -18.84 -5.87 -2.38
N GLU A 260 -20.14 -6.08 -2.31
CA GLU A 260 -21.06 -5.98 -3.45
C GLU A 260 -21.48 -4.54 -3.74
N ILE A 261 -21.59 -3.72 -2.70
CA ILE A 261 -21.98 -2.32 -2.77
C ILE A 261 -21.06 -1.45 -1.91
N VAL A 262 -21.13 -0.15 -2.16
CA VAL A 262 -20.38 0.88 -1.40
C VAL A 262 -21.36 1.95 -0.94
N PRO A 263 -21.69 2.04 0.36
CA PRO A 263 -22.48 3.14 0.88
C PRO A 263 -21.79 4.47 0.57
N MET A 264 -22.53 5.45 0.06
CA MET A 264 -21.99 6.73 -0.36
C MET A 264 -22.65 7.87 0.43
N MET A 265 -21.81 8.70 1.04
CA MET A 265 -22.20 9.84 1.85
C MET A 265 -21.50 11.11 1.36
N CYS A 266 -21.91 12.26 1.83
CA CYS A 266 -21.30 13.53 1.44
C CYS A 266 -21.24 14.53 2.60
N GLY A 267 -20.40 15.56 2.39
CA GLY A 267 -20.23 16.64 3.35
C GLY A 267 -19.11 17.59 2.99
N THR A 268 -18.75 18.41 3.94
CA THR A 268 -17.57 19.26 3.90
C THR A 268 -16.89 19.28 5.26
N ALA A 269 -15.78 18.57 5.36
CA ALA A 269 -15.03 18.48 6.62
C ALA A 269 -14.54 19.88 7.06
N PHE A 270 -14.09 20.71 6.13
CA PHE A 270 -13.63 22.06 6.44
C PHE A 270 -14.73 22.94 7.06
N LYS A 271 -15.95 22.81 6.59
CA LYS A 271 -17.11 23.54 7.12
C LYS A 271 -17.87 22.77 8.23
N ASN A 272 -17.29 21.69 8.74
CA ASN A 272 -17.82 20.92 9.86
C ASN A 272 -19.22 20.32 9.61
N LYS A 273 -19.49 19.87 8.37
CA LYS A 273 -20.78 19.29 7.97
C LYS A 273 -20.60 17.89 7.41
N GLY A 274 -21.30 16.91 7.97
CA GLY A 274 -21.41 15.57 7.44
C GLY A 274 -20.43 14.52 8.00
N VAL A 275 -19.35 14.90 8.66
CA VAL A 275 -18.36 13.96 9.20
C VAL A 275 -18.93 13.06 10.30
N GLN A 276 -19.74 13.60 11.16
CA GLN A 276 -20.39 12.83 12.24
C GLN A 276 -21.37 11.79 11.68
N ALA A 277 -22.14 12.15 10.65
CA ALA A 277 -23.01 11.19 9.97
C ALA A 277 -22.20 10.09 9.26
N MET A 278 -21.03 10.41 8.72
CA MET A 278 -20.12 9.42 8.17
C MET A 278 -19.61 8.46 9.26
N LEU A 279 -19.29 8.94 10.46
CA LEU A 279 -18.91 8.08 11.59
C LEU A 279 -20.03 7.13 12.01
N ASP A 280 -21.28 7.60 12.00
CA ASP A 280 -22.42 6.72 12.20
C ASP A 280 -22.49 5.63 11.12
N GLY A 281 -22.22 5.99 9.86
CA GLY A 281 -22.13 5.05 8.75
C GLY A 281 -20.99 4.03 8.92
N VAL A 282 -19.87 4.41 9.50
CA VAL A 282 -18.78 3.47 9.84
C VAL A 282 -19.28 2.41 10.83
N ILE A 283 -20.02 2.81 11.85
CA ILE A 283 -20.60 1.88 12.82
C ILE A 283 -21.66 0.98 12.16
N GLU A 284 -22.54 1.56 11.35
CA GLU A 284 -23.71 0.87 10.79
C GLU A 284 -23.36 -0.06 9.63
N TYR A 285 -22.38 0.27 8.79
CA TYR A 285 -22.14 -0.42 7.53
C TYR A 285 -20.79 -1.11 7.41
N LEU A 286 -19.76 -0.68 8.13
CA LEU A 286 -18.45 -1.32 8.07
C LEU A 286 -18.33 -2.47 9.09
N PRO A 287 -17.52 -3.51 8.77
CA PRO A 287 -17.44 -4.70 9.59
C PRO A 287 -16.70 -4.51 10.92
N ALA A 288 -17.09 -5.31 11.90
CA ALA A 288 -16.29 -5.63 13.07
C ALA A 288 -15.29 -6.75 12.72
N PRO A 289 -14.26 -6.98 13.55
CA PRO A 289 -13.32 -8.09 13.34
C PRO A 289 -13.98 -9.47 13.24
N THR A 290 -15.14 -9.66 13.85
CA THR A 290 -15.93 -10.89 13.81
C THR A 290 -16.76 -11.07 12.55
N ASP A 291 -16.99 -10.01 11.79
CA ASP A 291 -17.77 -10.02 10.54
C ASP A 291 -16.92 -10.42 9.32
N ILE A 292 -15.63 -10.41 9.44
CA ILE A 292 -14.69 -10.83 8.39
C ILE A 292 -14.34 -12.31 8.56
N PRO A 293 -13.93 -13.01 7.47
CA PRO A 293 -13.48 -14.40 7.59
C PRO A 293 -12.34 -14.56 8.59
N PRO A 294 -12.25 -15.72 9.29
CA PRO A 294 -11.11 -16.03 10.13
C PRO A 294 -9.79 -15.88 9.37
N VAL A 295 -8.74 -15.39 10.04
CA VAL A 295 -7.44 -15.24 9.41
C VAL A 295 -6.86 -16.62 9.05
N THR A 296 -6.31 -16.71 7.87
CA THR A 296 -5.67 -17.91 7.35
C THR A 296 -4.15 -17.79 7.38
N GLY A 297 -3.49 -18.91 7.55
CA GLY A 297 -2.05 -19.03 7.52
C GLY A 297 -1.65 -20.48 7.34
N THR A 298 -0.37 -20.77 7.54
CA THR A 298 0.19 -22.12 7.49
C THR A 298 0.82 -22.50 8.81
N ASP A 299 0.76 -23.77 9.17
CA ASP A 299 1.48 -24.30 10.32
C ASP A 299 2.96 -24.59 10.00
N GLU A 300 3.67 -25.24 10.93
CA GLU A 300 5.08 -25.63 10.76
C GLU A 300 5.33 -26.65 9.64
N ASN A 301 4.27 -27.34 9.19
CA ASN A 301 4.32 -28.30 8.09
C ASN A 301 3.82 -27.71 6.75
N GLU A 302 3.62 -26.40 6.71
CA GLU A 302 3.03 -25.67 5.56
C GLU A 302 1.57 -26.05 5.26
N GLU A 303 0.87 -26.68 6.21
CA GLU A 303 -0.53 -27.01 6.08
C GLU A 303 -1.42 -25.78 6.42
N PRO A 304 -2.48 -25.53 5.63
CA PRO A 304 -3.36 -24.39 5.88
C PRO A 304 -4.09 -24.53 7.21
N ILE A 305 -4.04 -23.48 8.02
CA ILE A 305 -4.78 -23.37 9.28
C ILE A 305 -5.45 -22.02 9.40
N THR A 306 -6.49 -21.95 10.23
CA THR A 306 -7.24 -20.72 10.48
C THR A 306 -7.27 -20.38 11.96
N ARG A 307 -7.45 -19.10 12.29
CA ARG A 307 -7.68 -18.61 13.64
C ARG A 307 -8.91 -17.68 13.63
N LYS A 308 -9.81 -17.94 14.55
CA LYS A 308 -10.99 -17.07 14.73
C LYS A 308 -10.62 -15.81 15.52
N ALA A 309 -11.36 -14.74 15.28
CA ALA A 309 -11.21 -13.49 16.03
C ALA A 309 -11.86 -13.60 17.43
N GLU A 310 -11.29 -14.42 18.29
CA GLU A 310 -11.77 -14.73 19.64
C GLU A 310 -10.63 -14.65 20.66
N ASP A 311 -10.92 -14.13 21.84
CA ASP A 311 -9.93 -14.02 22.92
C ASP A 311 -9.47 -15.37 23.47
N ALA A 312 -10.33 -16.39 23.39
CA ALA A 312 -10.01 -17.75 23.82
C ALA A 312 -9.11 -18.52 22.86
N GLU A 313 -8.93 -18.03 21.66
CA GLU A 313 -8.08 -18.64 20.62
C GLU A 313 -6.59 -18.44 20.96
N LYS A 314 -5.72 -19.21 20.33
CA LYS A 314 -4.27 -19.00 20.44
C LYS A 314 -3.85 -17.69 19.78
N PHE A 315 -2.92 -16.98 20.42
CA PHE A 315 -2.47 -15.67 19.96
C PHE A 315 -1.85 -15.74 18.56
N SER A 316 -2.28 -14.85 17.70
CA SER A 316 -1.65 -14.55 16.42
C SER A 316 -1.80 -13.08 16.07
N ALA A 317 -0.75 -12.47 15.56
CA ALA A 317 -0.71 -11.08 15.16
C ALA A 317 0.21 -10.87 13.97
N LEU A 318 -0.02 -9.80 13.24
CA LEU A 318 0.82 -9.35 12.12
C LEU A 318 1.46 -8.01 12.47
N ALA A 319 2.80 -7.97 12.43
CA ALA A 319 3.56 -6.73 12.50
C ALA A 319 3.48 -6.04 11.14
N PHE A 320 2.84 -4.88 11.07
CA PHE A 320 2.58 -4.22 9.79
C PHE A 320 3.32 -2.89 9.60
N LYS A 321 3.87 -2.33 10.65
CA LYS A 321 4.61 -1.07 10.58
C LYS A 321 5.67 -0.98 11.67
N ILE A 322 6.83 -0.44 11.31
CA ILE A 322 7.90 -0.07 12.24
C ILE A 322 8.08 1.43 12.18
N MET A 323 8.27 2.04 13.33
CA MET A 323 8.57 3.46 13.48
C MET A 323 9.67 3.65 14.52
N THR A 324 10.61 4.52 14.24
CA THR A 324 11.62 4.93 15.23
C THR A 324 11.12 6.14 16.00
N ASP A 325 11.00 5.99 17.30
CA ASP A 325 10.58 7.04 18.21
C ASP A 325 11.79 7.58 19.01
N PRO A 326 11.96 8.91 19.13
CA PRO A 326 13.11 9.50 19.82
C PRO A 326 13.21 9.14 21.31
N PHE A 327 12.08 8.82 21.96
CA PHE A 327 12.02 8.61 23.41
C PHE A 327 11.97 7.13 23.80
N VAL A 328 11.30 6.30 23.03
CA VAL A 328 11.11 4.88 23.36
C VAL A 328 11.85 3.92 22.43
N GLY A 329 12.50 4.44 21.39
CA GLY A 329 13.22 3.65 20.40
C GLY A 329 12.29 3.06 19.33
N GLN A 330 12.54 1.82 18.95
CA GLN A 330 11.75 1.18 17.91
C GLN A 330 10.36 0.78 18.41
N LEU A 331 9.33 1.26 17.72
CA LEU A 331 7.93 0.90 17.90
C LEU A 331 7.50 -0.02 16.78
N ILE A 332 6.91 -1.15 17.12
CA ILE A 332 6.38 -2.11 16.15
C ILE A 332 4.86 -2.16 16.30
N PHE A 333 4.16 -1.68 15.29
CA PHE A 333 2.71 -1.74 15.22
C PHE A 333 2.27 -3.12 14.78
N PHE A 334 1.34 -3.71 15.49
CA PHE A 334 0.80 -5.02 15.18
C PHE A 334 -0.71 -5.08 15.34
N ARG A 335 -1.34 -5.87 14.49
CA ARG A 335 -2.75 -6.24 14.60
C ARG A 335 -2.88 -7.62 15.19
N VAL A 336 -3.66 -7.75 16.26
CA VAL A 336 -4.02 -9.04 16.84
C VAL A 336 -5.22 -9.62 16.10
N TYR A 337 -5.05 -10.79 15.50
CA TYR A 337 -6.13 -11.51 14.81
C TYR A 337 -6.84 -12.50 15.71
N SER A 338 -6.15 -13.09 16.67
CA SER A 338 -6.70 -14.07 17.60
C SER A 338 -5.99 -14.04 18.94
N GLY A 339 -6.67 -14.44 19.99
CA GLY A 339 -6.14 -14.56 21.34
C GLY A 339 -5.86 -13.25 22.04
N ILE A 340 -5.14 -13.33 23.13
CA ILE A 340 -4.72 -12.19 23.97
C ILE A 340 -3.21 -12.26 24.15
N VAL A 341 -2.54 -11.11 24.11
CA VAL A 341 -1.15 -10.98 24.49
C VAL A 341 -0.97 -9.92 25.56
N LYS A 342 -0.06 -10.18 26.50
CA LYS A 342 0.23 -9.28 27.63
C LYS A 342 1.64 -8.72 27.53
N SER A 343 1.81 -7.54 28.12
CA SER A 343 3.17 -6.97 28.32
C SER A 343 4.04 -7.96 29.10
N GLY A 344 5.23 -8.23 28.59
CA GLY A 344 6.17 -9.21 29.17
C GLY A 344 6.03 -10.64 28.65
N ASP A 345 5.00 -10.95 27.87
CA ASP A 345 4.84 -12.29 27.29
C ASP A 345 5.95 -12.60 26.28
N THR A 346 6.24 -13.90 26.16
CA THR A 346 7.10 -14.41 25.10
C THR A 346 6.26 -14.77 23.89
N VAL A 347 6.57 -14.16 22.76
CA VAL A 347 5.97 -14.44 21.46
C VAL A 347 6.95 -15.12 20.54
N TYR A 348 6.45 -15.87 19.57
CA TYR A 348 7.26 -16.53 18.55
C TYR A 348 7.12 -15.77 17.23
N ASN A 349 8.25 -15.34 16.67
CA ASN A 349 8.30 -14.79 15.34
C ASN A 349 8.42 -15.93 14.33
N ALA A 350 7.33 -16.28 13.69
CA ALA A 350 7.25 -17.44 12.79
C ALA A 350 8.11 -17.27 11.52
N ILE A 351 8.40 -16.04 11.12
CA ILE A 351 9.23 -15.74 9.94
C ILE A 351 10.72 -15.86 10.25
N LYS A 352 11.14 -15.37 11.41
CA LYS A 352 12.56 -15.39 11.85
C LYS A 352 12.92 -16.69 12.58
N GLY A 353 11.93 -17.49 12.96
CA GLY A 353 12.15 -18.70 13.76
C GLY A 353 12.68 -18.45 15.17
N LYS A 354 12.37 -17.30 15.75
CA LYS A 354 12.91 -16.85 17.04
C LYS A 354 11.82 -16.49 18.04
N LYS A 355 12.08 -16.77 19.30
CA LYS A 355 11.26 -16.27 20.41
C LYS A 355 11.74 -14.89 20.80
N GLU A 356 10.82 -13.98 21.01
CA GLU A 356 11.08 -12.61 21.48
C GLU A 356 10.19 -12.28 22.66
N ARG A 357 10.68 -11.44 23.54
CA ARG A 357 9.89 -10.93 24.66
C ARG A 357 9.22 -9.63 24.27
N LEU A 358 7.90 -9.60 24.36
CA LEU A 358 7.12 -8.40 24.19
C LEU A 358 7.37 -7.49 25.40
N GLY A 359 7.91 -6.28 25.17
CA GLY A 359 8.13 -5.31 26.23
C GLY A 359 6.85 -4.58 26.62
N ARG A 360 6.88 -3.27 26.65
CA ARG A 360 5.69 -2.46 26.88
C ARG A 360 4.78 -2.48 25.67
N ILE A 361 3.48 -2.43 25.91
CA ILE A 361 2.46 -2.30 24.86
C ILE A 361 1.84 -0.92 25.00
N LEU A 362 1.76 -0.22 23.88
CA LEU A 362 1.23 1.14 23.80
C LEU A 362 0.00 1.19 22.91
N GLN A 363 -1.03 1.90 23.37
CA GLN A 363 -2.15 2.32 22.55
C GLN A 363 -1.96 3.79 22.18
N MET A 364 -2.18 4.10 20.91
CA MET A 364 -1.96 5.45 20.40
C MET A 364 -3.28 6.22 20.37
N HIS A 365 -3.30 7.40 20.99
CA HIS A 365 -4.39 8.35 20.95
C HIS A 365 -3.86 9.65 20.34
N ALA A 366 -3.89 9.74 19.03
CA ALA A 366 -3.25 10.84 18.31
C ALA A 366 -1.75 10.96 18.69
N ASN A 367 -1.33 12.07 19.33
CA ASN A 367 0.04 12.28 19.79
C ASN A 367 0.33 11.73 21.19
N GLN A 368 -0.69 11.19 21.86
CA GLN A 368 -0.54 10.65 23.20
C GLN A 368 -0.37 9.13 23.14
N ARG A 369 0.42 8.60 24.07
CA ARG A 369 0.68 7.18 24.21
C ARG A 369 0.17 6.73 25.56
N GLU A 370 -0.69 5.71 25.55
CA GLU A 370 -1.16 5.07 26.76
C GLU A 370 -0.54 3.68 26.88
N GLU A 371 0.13 3.40 27.99
CA GLU A 371 0.62 2.07 28.27
C GLU A 371 -0.52 1.16 28.70
N ILE A 372 -0.70 0.08 27.97
CA ILE A 372 -1.72 -0.92 28.25
C ILE A 372 -1.10 -2.25 28.65
N LYS A 373 -1.79 -3.03 29.49
CA LYS A 373 -1.27 -4.30 30.00
C LYS A 373 -1.46 -5.48 29.06
N GLU A 374 -2.50 -5.45 28.27
CA GLU A 374 -2.88 -6.54 27.37
C GLU A 374 -3.61 -6.01 26.15
N VAL A 375 -3.51 -6.76 25.04
CA VAL A 375 -4.22 -6.53 23.78
C VAL A 375 -5.04 -7.74 23.43
N HIS A 376 -6.26 -7.52 23.03
CA HIS A 376 -7.24 -8.55 22.66
C HIS A 376 -7.36 -8.76 21.16
N ALA A 377 -7.93 -9.90 20.77
CA ALA A 377 -8.26 -10.18 19.37
C ALA A 377 -9.05 -9.03 18.73
N GLY A 378 -8.67 -8.67 17.51
CA GLY A 378 -9.31 -7.60 16.73
C GLY A 378 -8.77 -6.21 17.02
N ASP A 379 -7.82 -6.03 17.93
CA ASP A 379 -7.26 -4.71 18.26
C ASP A 379 -5.90 -4.46 17.59
N ILE A 380 -5.51 -3.21 17.56
CA ILE A 380 -4.24 -2.71 17.03
C ILE A 380 -3.49 -2.00 18.16
N ALA A 381 -2.23 -2.33 18.32
CA ALA A 381 -1.36 -1.70 19.31
C ALA A 381 0.07 -1.59 18.79
N ALA A 382 0.92 -0.90 19.55
CA ALA A 382 2.35 -0.83 19.31
C ALA A 382 3.13 -1.50 20.43
N ALA A 383 4.20 -2.20 20.08
CA ALA A 383 5.09 -2.85 21.03
C ALA A 383 6.48 -2.20 21.05
N VAL A 384 7.04 -2.12 22.24
CA VAL A 384 8.44 -1.76 22.47
C VAL A 384 9.18 -3.03 22.89
N GLY A 385 10.44 -3.19 22.46
CA GLY A 385 11.30 -4.27 22.94
C GLY A 385 11.42 -5.49 22.04
N LEU A 386 10.70 -5.53 20.94
CA LEU A 386 10.93 -6.51 19.87
C LEU A 386 12.16 -6.07 19.06
N LYS A 387 13.20 -6.90 18.98
CA LYS A 387 14.48 -6.54 18.36
C LYS A 387 14.66 -7.07 16.95
N GLU A 388 14.07 -8.21 16.66
CA GLU A 388 14.25 -8.94 15.40
C GLU A 388 13.05 -8.80 14.46
N ALA A 389 11.90 -8.41 14.99
CA ALA A 389 10.68 -8.30 14.21
C ALA A 389 10.79 -7.19 13.14
N THR A 390 10.36 -7.53 11.93
CA THR A 390 10.28 -6.63 10.79
C THR A 390 8.86 -6.53 10.24
N THR A 391 8.61 -5.57 9.38
CA THR A 391 7.29 -5.40 8.74
C THR A 391 6.92 -6.66 7.93
N GLY A 392 5.72 -7.17 8.17
CA GLY A 392 5.22 -8.40 7.54
C GLY A 392 5.46 -9.66 8.37
N ASP A 393 6.17 -9.58 9.50
CA ASP A 393 6.40 -10.73 10.36
C ASP A 393 5.14 -11.13 11.12
N THR A 394 4.96 -12.43 11.30
CA THR A 394 3.90 -12.98 12.15
C THR A 394 4.43 -13.21 13.56
N LEU A 395 3.70 -12.70 14.54
CA LEU A 395 3.92 -12.96 15.95
C LEU A 395 2.82 -13.90 16.45
N CYS A 396 3.19 -15.00 17.09
CA CYS A 396 2.20 -15.98 17.54
C CYS A 396 2.58 -16.62 18.89
N ASP A 397 1.65 -17.42 19.42
CA ASP A 397 1.90 -18.25 20.59
C ASP A 397 2.95 -19.30 20.26
N PRO A 398 4.04 -19.43 21.06
CA PRO A 398 5.07 -20.44 20.83
C PRO A 398 4.56 -21.89 20.84
N SER A 399 3.42 -22.15 21.47
CA SER A 399 2.80 -23.49 21.54
C SER A 399 1.85 -23.80 20.37
N ALA A 400 1.57 -22.82 19.52
CA ALA A 400 0.66 -22.95 18.37
C ALA A 400 1.12 -22.05 17.23
N VAL A 401 2.18 -22.45 16.55
CA VAL A 401 2.81 -21.64 15.50
C VAL A 401 1.90 -21.54 14.29
N ILE A 402 1.77 -20.32 13.81
CA ILE A 402 1.10 -19.99 12.55
C ILE A 402 1.92 -18.94 11.81
N THR A 403 2.07 -19.10 10.50
CA THR A 403 2.61 -18.07 9.61
C THR A 403 1.47 -17.48 8.79
N LEU A 404 1.14 -16.22 9.04
CA LEU A 404 0.11 -15.52 8.29
C LEU A 404 0.63 -15.17 6.89
N GLU A 405 -0.28 -14.95 5.95
CA GLU A 405 0.08 -14.54 4.59
C GLU A 405 0.98 -13.31 4.62
N ARG A 406 2.11 -13.40 3.92
CA ARG A 406 3.11 -12.33 3.85
C ARG A 406 2.62 -11.17 2.97
N MET A 407 3.02 -9.97 3.34
CA MET A 407 2.91 -8.81 2.46
C MET A 407 3.96 -8.91 1.35
N ILE A 408 3.55 -8.68 0.11
CA ILE A 408 4.45 -8.59 -1.04
C ILE A 408 4.75 -7.12 -1.27
N PHE A 409 6.01 -6.75 -1.15
CA PHE A 409 6.44 -5.37 -1.35
C PHE A 409 6.99 -5.17 -2.75
N PRO A 410 6.68 -4.04 -3.42
CA PRO A 410 7.22 -3.74 -4.73
C PRO A 410 8.72 -3.50 -4.66
N GLU A 411 9.44 -3.92 -5.69
CA GLU A 411 10.87 -3.63 -5.83
C GLU A 411 11.08 -2.17 -6.24
N PRO A 412 12.14 -1.52 -5.73
CA PRO A 412 12.50 -0.16 -6.10
C PRO A 412 12.76 -0.01 -7.60
N VAL A 413 12.42 1.14 -8.15
CA VAL A 413 12.56 1.44 -9.59
C VAL A 413 13.57 2.56 -9.89
N ILE A 414 13.99 3.30 -8.88
CA ILE A 414 14.94 4.42 -9.01
C ILE A 414 16.01 4.31 -7.92
N SER A 415 17.22 4.72 -8.26
CA SER A 415 18.37 4.70 -7.36
C SER A 415 19.15 6.00 -7.40
N GLN A 416 19.77 6.36 -6.29
CA GLN A 416 20.67 7.51 -6.18
C GLN A 416 21.91 7.14 -5.37
N ALA A 417 23.06 7.70 -5.73
CA ALA A 417 24.24 7.65 -4.91
C ALA A 417 24.13 8.70 -3.78
N VAL A 418 24.49 8.32 -2.58
CA VAL A 418 24.52 9.20 -1.39
C VAL A 418 25.90 9.17 -0.76
N GLU A 419 26.50 10.34 -0.59
CA GLU A 419 27.82 10.47 0.01
C GLU A 419 27.75 11.38 1.24
N PRO A 420 28.35 10.99 2.38
CA PRO A 420 28.40 11.85 3.56
C PRO A 420 29.27 13.07 3.27
N LYS A 421 28.89 14.25 3.75
CA LYS A 421 29.70 15.46 3.59
C LYS A 421 31.00 15.42 4.41
N THR A 422 31.01 14.72 5.52
CA THR A 422 32.17 14.58 6.40
C THR A 422 32.42 13.13 6.79
N LYS A 423 33.65 12.79 7.20
CA LYS A 423 33.96 11.46 7.74
C LYS A 423 33.16 11.10 8.99
N ALA A 424 32.85 12.10 9.83
CA ALA A 424 32.03 11.91 11.03
C ALA A 424 30.57 11.54 10.67
N ASP A 425 30.09 11.98 9.53
CA ASP A 425 28.73 11.65 9.05
C ASP A 425 28.63 10.24 8.44
N GLN A 426 29.74 9.61 8.10
CA GLN A 426 29.73 8.29 7.45
C GLN A 426 29.14 7.19 8.33
N GLU A 427 29.56 7.11 9.59
CA GLU A 427 29.00 6.13 10.54
C GLU A 427 27.54 6.43 10.85
N LYS A 428 27.23 7.71 11.08
CA LYS A 428 25.85 8.17 11.33
C LYS A 428 24.94 7.90 10.15
N MET A 429 25.44 8.12 8.92
CA MET A 429 24.68 7.83 7.68
C MET A 429 24.35 6.35 7.58
N GLY A 430 25.30 5.45 7.83
CA GLY A 430 25.06 4.01 7.82
C GLY A 430 23.98 3.59 8.83
N LEU A 431 24.04 4.12 10.05
CA LEU A 431 23.02 3.86 11.08
C LEU A 431 21.65 4.42 10.69
N ALA A 432 21.62 5.65 10.17
CA ALA A 432 20.36 6.29 9.73
C ALA A 432 19.72 5.52 8.59
N LEU A 433 20.47 5.18 7.55
CA LEU A 433 19.97 4.44 6.39
C LEU A 433 19.47 3.04 6.79
N ASN A 434 20.16 2.33 7.68
CA ASN A 434 19.72 1.04 8.17
C ASN A 434 18.40 1.13 8.93
N ARG A 435 18.22 2.14 9.78
CA ARG A 435 16.94 2.37 10.48
C ARG A 435 15.80 2.68 9.52
N LEU A 436 16.05 3.57 8.56
CA LEU A 436 15.06 3.92 7.54
C LEU A 436 14.68 2.71 6.67
N ALA A 437 15.64 1.84 6.33
CA ALA A 437 15.37 0.60 5.61
C ALA A 437 14.59 -0.43 6.42
N GLN A 438 14.71 -0.42 7.74
CA GLN A 438 13.87 -1.26 8.62
C GLN A 438 12.43 -0.76 8.69
N GLU A 439 12.23 0.56 8.63
CA GLU A 439 10.89 1.17 8.62
C GLU A 439 10.16 0.96 7.29
N ASP A 440 10.89 1.01 6.18
CA ASP A 440 10.34 0.98 4.83
C ASP A 440 10.92 -0.18 4.00
N PRO A 441 10.18 -1.28 3.82
CA PRO A 441 10.62 -2.41 3.01
C PRO A 441 10.80 -2.13 1.52
N SER A 442 10.25 -1.04 0.98
CA SER A 442 10.47 -0.62 -0.42
C SER A 442 11.73 0.21 -0.60
N PHE A 443 12.35 0.63 0.50
CA PHE A 443 13.62 1.33 0.50
C PHE A 443 14.78 0.35 0.66
N ARG A 444 15.75 0.43 -0.25
CA ARG A 444 16.94 -0.43 -0.23
C ARG A 444 18.21 0.40 -0.13
N VAL A 445 19.19 -0.15 0.58
CA VAL A 445 20.52 0.42 0.71
C VAL A 445 21.54 -0.62 0.28
N LYS A 446 22.43 -0.26 -0.63
CA LYS A 446 23.51 -1.11 -1.11
C LYS A 446 24.79 -0.30 -1.21
N THR A 447 25.91 -0.89 -0.84
CA THR A 447 27.23 -0.34 -1.16
C THR A 447 27.67 -0.92 -2.50
N ASP A 448 28.04 -0.07 -3.42
CA ASP A 448 28.65 -0.45 -4.68
C ASP A 448 30.10 -0.86 -4.42
N GLU A 449 30.44 -2.11 -4.69
CA GLU A 449 31.76 -2.68 -4.41
C GLU A 449 32.86 -2.07 -5.31
N GLU A 450 32.48 -1.60 -6.53
CA GLU A 450 33.44 -1.02 -7.47
C GLU A 450 33.75 0.44 -7.13
N SER A 451 32.73 1.24 -6.87
CA SER A 451 32.89 2.68 -6.59
C SER A 451 33.05 3.01 -5.11
N GLY A 452 32.67 2.07 -4.23
CA GLY A 452 32.59 2.31 -2.77
C GLY A 452 31.44 3.26 -2.35
N GLN A 453 30.58 3.66 -3.29
CA GLN A 453 29.47 4.55 -3.03
C GLN A 453 28.31 3.83 -2.36
N THR A 454 27.62 4.55 -1.49
CA THR A 454 26.34 4.07 -0.95
C THR A 454 25.21 4.42 -1.91
N ILE A 455 24.51 3.41 -2.38
CA ILE A 455 23.36 3.56 -3.29
C ILE A 455 22.06 3.34 -2.50
N ILE A 456 21.17 4.30 -2.59
CA ILE A 456 19.82 4.19 -2.05
C ILE A 456 18.83 4.00 -3.20
N SER A 457 17.83 3.14 -3.01
CA SER A 457 16.83 2.82 -4.03
C SER A 457 15.42 2.91 -3.44
N GLY A 458 14.49 3.42 -4.23
CA GLY A 458 13.10 3.65 -3.81
C GLY A 458 12.10 3.66 -4.95
N MET A 459 10.86 4.01 -4.64
CA MET A 459 9.72 3.95 -5.57
C MET A 459 9.57 5.17 -6.46
N GLY A 460 10.23 6.29 -6.14
CA GLY A 460 10.17 7.52 -6.92
C GLY A 460 11.10 8.60 -6.37
N GLU A 461 11.21 9.72 -7.11
CA GLU A 461 12.08 10.84 -6.72
C GLU A 461 11.66 11.44 -5.37
N LEU A 462 10.36 11.64 -5.17
CA LEU A 462 9.83 12.19 -3.93
C LEU A 462 10.12 11.26 -2.73
N HIS A 463 10.01 9.95 -2.93
CA HIS A 463 10.33 8.97 -1.90
C HIS A 463 11.79 9.11 -1.42
N LEU A 464 12.74 9.14 -2.36
CA LEU A 464 14.17 9.28 -2.02
C LEU A 464 14.50 10.66 -1.44
N GLU A 465 13.88 11.72 -1.94
CA GLU A 465 14.03 13.08 -1.40
C GLU A 465 13.59 13.14 0.07
N ILE A 466 12.48 12.53 0.42
CA ILE A 466 11.99 12.46 1.79
C ILE A 466 12.93 11.66 2.69
N ILE A 467 13.45 10.53 2.22
CA ILE A 467 14.44 9.74 2.97
C ILE A 467 15.70 10.56 3.27
N VAL A 468 16.21 11.27 2.28
CA VAL A 468 17.41 12.13 2.47
C VAL A 468 17.13 13.28 3.44
N ASP A 469 15.97 13.89 3.35
CA ASP A 469 15.57 14.96 4.27
C ASP A 469 15.35 14.44 5.69
N ARG A 470 14.81 13.23 5.85
CA ARG A 470 14.72 12.54 7.15
C ARG A 470 16.10 12.27 7.77
N MET A 471 17.08 11.84 6.96
CA MET A 471 18.47 11.69 7.45
C MET A 471 18.98 12.98 8.06
N ARG A 472 18.74 14.12 7.40
CA ARG A 472 19.17 15.43 7.88
C ARG A 472 18.46 15.84 9.17
N ARG A 473 17.13 15.74 9.22
CA ARG A 473 16.29 16.24 10.33
C ARG A 473 16.32 15.34 11.56
N GLU A 474 16.15 14.04 11.35
CA GLU A 474 16.01 13.07 12.45
C GLU A 474 17.36 12.56 12.97
N PHE A 475 18.35 12.45 12.09
CA PHE A 475 19.64 11.85 12.43
C PHE A 475 20.83 12.83 12.40
N ASN A 476 20.57 14.09 12.03
CA ASN A 476 21.61 15.13 11.88
C ASN A 476 22.76 14.66 10.95
N VAL A 477 22.42 14.06 9.83
CA VAL A 477 23.35 13.60 8.79
C VAL A 477 23.18 14.45 7.56
N GLU A 478 24.24 15.13 7.14
CA GLU A 478 24.27 15.83 5.87
C GLU A 478 24.94 14.97 4.80
N ALA A 479 24.27 14.80 3.68
CA ALA A 479 24.75 14.02 2.56
C ALA A 479 24.66 14.78 1.23
N THR A 480 25.56 14.46 0.30
CA THR A 480 25.46 14.87 -1.09
C THR A 480 24.78 13.77 -1.89
N VAL A 481 23.78 14.14 -2.68
CA VAL A 481 22.96 13.19 -3.44
C VAL A 481 23.27 13.33 -4.94
N GLY A 482 23.54 12.21 -5.56
CA GLY A 482 23.75 12.13 -7.00
C GLY A 482 22.43 12.25 -7.80
N LYS A 483 22.52 12.26 -9.13
CA LYS A 483 21.32 12.27 -9.99
C LYS A 483 20.60 10.93 -9.90
N PRO A 484 19.25 10.94 -9.98
CA PRO A 484 18.46 9.70 -10.02
C PRO A 484 18.87 8.82 -11.20
N GLN A 485 18.92 7.52 -10.95
CA GLN A 485 19.23 6.52 -11.97
C GLN A 485 18.16 5.44 -12.00
N VAL A 486 17.84 4.97 -13.18
CA VAL A 486 16.85 3.91 -13.38
C VAL A 486 17.41 2.57 -12.94
N ALA A 487 16.65 1.81 -12.20
CA ALA A 487 16.95 0.44 -11.84
C ALA A 487 16.55 -0.50 -12.99
N TYR A 488 17.44 -0.72 -13.93
CA TYR A 488 17.25 -1.69 -15.00
C TYR A 488 17.30 -3.13 -14.48
N ARG A 489 16.80 -4.06 -15.30
CA ARG A 489 16.87 -5.51 -15.08
C ARG A 489 17.36 -6.17 -16.37
N GLU A 490 17.73 -7.43 -16.28
CA GLU A 490 18.09 -8.25 -17.42
C GLU A 490 17.23 -9.51 -17.45
N THR A 491 17.02 -10.06 -18.63
CA THR A 491 16.38 -11.37 -18.81
C THR A 491 16.88 -12.01 -20.11
N ILE A 492 16.39 -13.20 -20.40
CA ILE A 492 16.71 -13.95 -21.62
C ILE A 492 15.46 -14.14 -22.47
N ARG A 493 15.63 -14.30 -23.78
CA ARG A 493 14.53 -14.51 -24.73
C ARG A 493 14.49 -15.91 -25.34
N LYS A 494 15.59 -16.64 -25.27
CA LYS A 494 15.73 -17.99 -25.84
C LYS A 494 16.05 -19.01 -24.77
N VAL A 495 15.74 -20.26 -25.06
CA VAL A 495 16.14 -21.37 -24.24
C VAL A 495 17.58 -21.74 -24.57
N CYS A 496 18.41 -21.93 -23.56
CA CYS A 496 19.69 -22.60 -23.66
C CYS A 496 19.49 -24.04 -23.16
N GLU A 497 19.36 -24.99 -24.07
CA GLU A 497 19.02 -26.39 -23.74
C GLU A 497 20.11 -27.09 -22.96
N GLU A 498 21.36 -26.74 -23.23
CA GLU A 498 22.51 -27.36 -22.57
C GLU A 498 23.68 -26.36 -22.47
N ILE A 499 24.15 -26.15 -21.27
CA ILE A 499 25.36 -25.39 -20.98
C ILE A 499 26.17 -26.04 -19.90
N GLU A 500 27.43 -26.35 -20.22
CA GLU A 500 28.38 -26.96 -19.32
C GLU A 500 29.16 -25.88 -18.53
N GLY A 501 29.27 -26.06 -17.23
CA GLY A 501 30.18 -25.33 -16.36
C GLY A 501 31.13 -26.28 -15.65
N LYS A 502 32.41 -26.08 -15.86
CA LYS A 502 33.45 -26.92 -15.27
C LYS A 502 34.49 -26.07 -14.55
N PHE A 503 34.56 -26.22 -13.24
CA PHE A 503 35.58 -25.56 -12.43
C PHE A 503 36.61 -26.57 -11.94
N VAL A 504 37.81 -26.44 -12.41
CA VAL A 504 38.96 -27.31 -12.06
C VAL A 504 40.12 -26.44 -11.65
N LYS A 505 40.62 -26.61 -10.44
CA LYS A 505 41.80 -25.94 -9.94
C LYS A 505 42.70 -26.95 -9.23
N GLN A 506 43.94 -27.10 -9.72
CA GLN A 506 44.99 -27.90 -9.07
C GLN A 506 46.08 -26.95 -8.58
N SER A 507 46.36 -26.97 -7.29
CA SER A 507 47.44 -26.22 -6.68
C SER A 507 48.05 -27.07 -5.58
N GLY A 508 49.16 -27.73 -5.87
CA GLY A 508 50.08 -28.37 -4.91
C GLY A 508 49.52 -29.05 -3.65
N GLY A 509 48.34 -29.62 -3.74
CA GLY A 509 47.62 -30.25 -2.63
C GLY A 509 46.25 -30.78 -3.10
N ARG A 510 45.23 -30.77 -2.24
CA ARG A 510 43.86 -31.17 -2.57
C ARG A 510 43.30 -30.17 -3.60
N GLY A 511 42.92 -30.69 -4.77
CA GLY A 511 42.36 -29.89 -5.87
C GLY A 511 40.92 -29.41 -5.62
N GLN A 512 40.36 -28.72 -6.61
CA GLN A 512 38.95 -28.37 -6.64
C GLN A 512 38.35 -28.83 -7.97
N TYR A 513 37.22 -29.53 -7.90
CA TYR A 513 36.50 -30.05 -9.04
C TYR A 513 34.99 -29.86 -8.87
N GLY A 514 34.38 -29.13 -9.79
CA GLY A 514 32.95 -29.01 -9.93
C GLY A 514 32.53 -29.03 -11.38
N HIS A 515 31.53 -29.82 -11.74
CA HIS A 515 31.03 -29.94 -13.09
C HIS A 515 29.51 -30.07 -13.09
N VAL A 516 28.87 -29.14 -13.78
CA VAL A 516 27.40 -29.08 -13.89
C VAL A 516 27.00 -28.84 -15.33
N VAL A 517 25.87 -29.35 -15.73
CA VAL A 517 25.22 -29.07 -17.02
C VAL A 517 23.81 -28.54 -16.71
N LEU A 518 23.55 -27.34 -17.15
CA LEU A 518 22.31 -26.61 -16.89
C LEU A 518 21.48 -26.42 -18.17
N LYS A 519 20.17 -26.42 -18.00
CA LYS A 519 19.22 -25.87 -18.97
C LYS A 519 18.71 -24.54 -18.42
N ILE A 520 18.69 -23.51 -19.22
CA ILE A 520 18.23 -22.16 -18.84
C ILE A 520 17.10 -21.75 -19.76
N GLU A 521 15.96 -21.42 -19.15
CA GLU A 521 14.72 -21.08 -19.85
C GLU A 521 14.21 -19.72 -19.40
N PRO A 522 13.63 -18.91 -20.32
CA PRO A 522 12.89 -17.73 -19.92
C PRO A 522 11.59 -18.13 -19.22
N GLN A 523 11.17 -17.32 -18.25
CA GLN A 523 9.88 -17.44 -17.60
C GLN A 523 8.95 -16.27 -18.03
N GLU A 524 7.68 -16.37 -17.67
CA GLU A 524 6.74 -15.27 -17.83
C GLU A 524 7.17 -14.06 -16.97
N PRO A 525 6.92 -12.83 -17.44
CA PRO A 525 7.23 -11.63 -16.69
C PRO A 525 6.66 -11.66 -15.26
N GLY A 526 7.50 -11.34 -14.29
CA GLY A 526 7.12 -11.32 -12.87
C GLY A 526 7.24 -12.65 -12.12
N LYS A 527 7.59 -13.74 -12.79
CA LYS A 527 7.78 -15.07 -12.15
C LYS A 527 9.08 -15.17 -11.33
N GLY A 528 10.03 -14.29 -11.56
CA GLY A 528 11.30 -14.29 -10.84
C GLY A 528 12.22 -15.44 -11.22
N PHE A 529 12.82 -16.07 -10.21
CA PHE A 529 13.78 -17.16 -10.38
C PHE A 529 13.20 -18.49 -9.88
N GLU A 530 13.42 -19.54 -10.65
CA GLU A 530 13.08 -20.91 -10.29
C GLU A 530 14.28 -21.84 -10.56
N PHE A 531 14.60 -22.70 -9.61
CA PHE A 531 15.61 -23.73 -9.73
C PHE A 531 14.96 -25.12 -9.68
N ILE A 532 15.32 -26.01 -10.62
CA ILE A 532 14.83 -27.37 -10.67
C ILE A 532 16.01 -28.34 -10.61
N ASP A 533 15.94 -29.27 -9.66
CA ASP A 533 16.80 -30.44 -9.60
C ASP A 533 16.20 -31.58 -10.43
N ALA A 534 16.84 -31.89 -11.54
CA ALA A 534 16.48 -33.00 -12.44
C ALA A 534 17.60 -34.06 -12.54
N ILE A 535 18.47 -34.13 -11.54
CA ILE A 535 19.57 -35.09 -11.51
C ILE A 535 19.02 -36.53 -11.42
N LYS A 536 19.56 -37.40 -12.26
CA LYS A 536 19.27 -38.83 -12.27
C LYS A 536 20.55 -39.62 -12.05
N GLY A 537 20.43 -40.75 -11.33
CA GLY A 537 21.55 -41.65 -11.15
C GLY A 537 22.69 -41.16 -10.25
N GLY A 538 22.48 -40.10 -9.48
CA GLY A 538 23.46 -39.58 -8.51
C GLY A 538 24.75 -39.03 -9.12
N VAL A 539 24.73 -38.62 -10.39
CA VAL A 539 25.90 -38.07 -11.09
C VAL A 539 26.43 -36.76 -10.44
N VAL A 540 25.58 -36.04 -9.75
CA VAL A 540 25.94 -34.99 -8.80
C VAL A 540 25.42 -35.41 -7.43
N PRO A 541 26.27 -35.56 -6.40
CA PRO A 541 25.84 -35.89 -5.05
C PRO A 541 24.84 -34.85 -4.51
N ARG A 542 23.81 -35.32 -3.80
CA ARG A 542 22.75 -34.49 -3.27
C ARG A 542 23.25 -33.33 -2.39
N GLU A 543 24.34 -33.55 -1.68
CA GLU A 543 24.98 -32.53 -0.82
C GLU A 543 25.51 -31.32 -1.60
N TYR A 544 25.82 -31.46 -2.90
CA TYR A 544 26.31 -30.35 -3.74
C TYR A 544 25.22 -29.61 -4.54
N ILE A 545 24.01 -30.17 -4.63
CA ILE A 545 22.91 -29.52 -5.34
C ILE A 545 22.54 -28.15 -4.76
N PRO A 546 22.44 -27.98 -3.41
CA PRO A 546 22.23 -26.65 -2.83
C PRO A 546 23.33 -25.64 -3.17
N ALA A 547 24.59 -26.11 -3.32
CA ALA A 547 25.70 -25.27 -3.72
C ALA A 547 25.58 -24.81 -5.18
N VAL A 548 25.04 -25.63 -6.06
CA VAL A 548 24.73 -25.26 -7.45
C VAL A 548 23.67 -24.18 -7.51
N GLU A 549 22.57 -24.38 -6.81
CA GLU A 549 21.50 -23.37 -6.69
C GLU A 549 22.03 -22.04 -6.14
N LYS A 550 22.79 -22.10 -5.05
CA LYS A 550 23.43 -20.93 -4.44
C LYS A 550 24.36 -20.20 -5.42
N GLY A 551 25.14 -20.94 -6.21
CA GLY A 551 26.03 -20.36 -7.23
C GLY A 551 25.27 -19.59 -8.31
N VAL A 552 24.11 -20.09 -8.72
CA VAL A 552 23.22 -19.39 -9.65
C VAL A 552 22.62 -18.14 -8.99
N VAL A 553 22.07 -18.27 -7.81
CA VAL A 553 21.44 -17.18 -7.06
C VAL A 553 22.41 -16.03 -6.79
N GLU A 554 23.65 -16.32 -6.41
CA GLU A 554 24.70 -15.31 -6.19
C GLU A 554 25.12 -14.61 -7.47
N THR A 555 24.87 -15.22 -8.63
CA THR A 555 25.22 -14.65 -9.95
C THR A 555 24.12 -13.74 -10.50
N LEU A 556 22.86 -13.96 -10.11
CA LEU A 556 21.72 -13.16 -10.59
C LEU A 556 21.92 -11.65 -10.45
N PRO A 557 22.36 -11.10 -9.30
CA PRO A 557 22.51 -9.66 -9.11
C PRO A 557 23.58 -9.02 -9.99
N ALA A 558 24.59 -9.79 -10.41
CA ALA A 558 25.70 -9.28 -11.21
C ALA A 558 25.35 -9.08 -12.68
N GLY A 559 24.30 -9.69 -13.18
CA GLY A 559 23.90 -9.65 -14.58
C GLY A 559 24.88 -10.32 -15.52
N VAL A 560 24.55 -10.30 -16.80
CA VAL A 560 25.38 -10.91 -17.87
C VAL A 560 25.54 -9.97 -19.06
N LEU A 561 24.73 -8.94 -19.20
CA LEU A 561 24.72 -8.02 -20.34
C LEU A 561 25.25 -6.63 -19.96
N ALA A 562 24.70 -6.01 -18.96
CA ALA A 562 25.02 -4.65 -18.51
C ALA A 562 25.24 -4.53 -16.99
N GLY A 563 25.32 -5.64 -16.28
CA GLY A 563 25.55 -5.66 -14.84
C GLY A 563 24.31 -5.36 -13.99
N TYR A 564 23.11 -5.58 -14.51
CA TYR A 564 21.86 -5.45 -13.80
C TYR A 564 21.29 -6.83 -13.41
N PRO A 565 20.50 -6.94 -12.35
CA PRO A 565 19.96 -8.23 -11.91
C PRO A 565 19.20 -8.97 -13.00
N VAL A 566 19.46 -10.26 -13.13
CA VAL A 566 18.73 -11.15 -14.05
C VAL A 566 17.45 -11.61 -13.36
N VAL A 567 16.33 -11.48 -14.06
CA VAL A 567 14.99 -11.86 -13.59
C VAL A 567 14.28 -12.76 -14.60
N ASP A 568 13.22 -13.43 -14.16
CA ASP A 568 12.32 -14.25 -14.98
C ASP A 568 13.05 -15.35 -15.76
N VAL A 569 13.86 -16.12 -15.04
CA VAL A 569 14.61 -17.24 -15.55
C VAL A 569 14.39 -18.51 -14.72
N LYS A 570 14.39 -19.63 -15.40
CA LYS A 570 14.30 -20.96 -14.83
C LYS A 570 15.55 -21.75 -15.16
N VAL A 571 16.19 -22.29 -14.14
CA VAL A 571 17.42 -23.08 -14.27
C VAL A 571 17.15 -24.50 -13.86
N THR A 572 17.46 -25.45 -14.73
CA THR A 572 17.35 -26.87 -14.47
C THR A 572 18.74 -27.50 -14.45
N LEU A 573 19.11 -28.09 -13.34
CA LEU A 573 20.30 -28.91 -13.24
C LEU A 573 19.93 -30.37 -13.58
N PHE A 574 20.43 -30.89 -14.70
CA PHE A 574 20.04 -32.22 -15.16
C PHE A 574 21.22 -33.20 -15.32
N PHE A 575 22.45 -32.68 -15.35
CA PHE A 575 23.65 -33.51 -15.45
C PHE A 575 24.86 -32.84 -14.78
N GLY A 576 25.90 -33.60 -14.56
CA GLY A 576 27.17 -33.17 -14.00
C GLY A 576 28.07 -34.36 -13.71
N SER A 577 29.20 -34.09 -13.10
CA SER A 577 30.08 -35.09 -12.57
C SER A 577 30.85 -34.60 -11.36
N TYR A 578 31.36 -35.52 -10.55
CA TYR A 578 32.12 -35.18 -9.36
C TYR A 578 33.41 -36.02 -9.30
N HIS A 579 34.32 -35.57 -8.45
CA HIS A 579 35.56 -36.27 -8.16
C HIS A 579 35.62 -36.55 -6.68
N ASP A 580 35.84 -37.84 -6.30
CA ASP A 580 35.75 -38.30 -4.92
C ASP A 580 36.62 -37.52 -3.92
N VAL A 581 37.75 -36.98 -4.37
CA VAL A 581 38.69 -36.27 -3.50
C VAL A 581 38.61 -34.75 -3.64
N ASP A 582 38.44 -34.25 -4.88
CA ASP A 582 38.59 -32.82 -5.21
C ASP A 582 37.27 -32.06 -5.29
N SER A 583 36.13 -32.77 -5.27
CA SER A 583 34.83 -32.11 -5.25
C SER A 583 34.52 -31.49 -3.89
N ASN A 584 33.98 -30.29 -3.93
CA ASN A 584 33.50 -29.56 -2.76
C ASN A 584 32.42 -28.55 -3.15
N GLU A 585 31.70 -28.02 -2.17
CA GLU A 585 30.60 -27.06 -2.38
C GLU A 585 31.07 -25.83 -3.15
N ASN A 586 32.25 -25.29 -2.85
CA ASN A 586 32.75 -24.08 -3.52
C ASN A 586 33.02 -24.33 -5.02
N ALA A 587 33.55 -25.50 -5.38
CA ALA A 587 33.82 -25.86 -6.76
C ALA A 587 32.50 -25.97 -7.57
N PHE A 588 31.45 -26.57 -7.00
CA PHE A 588 30.13 -26.64 -7.62
C PHE A 588 29.45 -25.29 -7.72
N ARG A 589 29.59 -24.44 -6.70
CA ARG A 589 29.10 -23.05 -6.73
C ARG A 589 29.75 -22.26 -7.87
N MET A 590 31.06 -22.35 -8.01
CA MET A 590 31.80 -21.70 -9.11
C MET A 590 31.42 -22.24 -10.48
N ALA A 591 31.30 -23.56 -10.62
CA ALA A 591 30.88 -24.20 -11.87
C ALA A 591 29.46 -23.76 -12.29
N ALA A 592 28.54 -23.69 -11.35
CA ALA A 592 27.17 -23.21 -11.56
C ALA A 592 27.15 -21.75 -12.02
N SER A 593 27.91 -20.88 -11.36
CA SER A 593 28.04 -19.46 -11.75
C SER A 593 28.57 -19.30 -13.18
N MET A 594 29.59 -20.05 -13.53
CA MET A 594 30.18 -20.03 -14.91
C MET A 594 29.14 -20.49 -15.94
N ALA A 595 28.51 -21.64 -15.70
CA ALA A 595 27.48 -22.19 -16.59
C ALA A 595 26.31 -21.22 -16.79
N PHE A 596 25.83 -20.62 -15.71
CA PHE A 596 24.74 -19.67 -15.77
C PHE A 596 25.07 -18.42 -16.59
N LYS A 597 26.22 -17.81 -16.36
CA LYS A 597 26.70 -16.66 -17.15
C LYS A 597 26.80 -16.98 -18.65
N ASP A 598 27.44 -18.08 -19.00
CA ASP A 598 27.63 -18.47 -20.38
C ASP A 598 26.31 -18.88 -21.05
N GLY A 599 25.45 -19.56 -20.33
CA GLY A 599 24.13 -19.95 -20.79
C GLY A 599 23.23 -18.76 -21.08
N CYS A 600 23.19 -17.79 -20.16
CA CYS A 600 22.45 -16.54 -20.36
C CYS A 600 22.97 -15.73 -21.55
N ARG A 601 24.27 -15.66 -21.76
CA ARG A 601 24.87 -14.99 -22.95
C ARG A 601 24.44 -15.64 -24.26
N LYS A 602 24.31 -16.97 -24.31
CA LYS A 602 23.80 -17.71 -25.46
C LYS A 602 22.30 -17.62 -25.66
N ALA A 603 21.55 -17.31 -24.60
CA ALA A 603 20.11 -17.29 -24.58
C ALA A 603 19.50 -15.94 -25.01
N SER A 604 20.20 -15.12 -25.75
CA SER A 604 19.75 -13.78 -26.18
C SER A 604 19.34 -12.89 -25.02
N PRO A 605 20.31 -12.44 -24.22
CA PRO A 605 19.98 -11.57 -23.06
C PRO A 605 19.53 -10.20 -23.57
N VAL A 606 18.54 -9.62 -22.85
CA VAL A 606 17.98 -8.32 -23.12
C VAL A 606 17.90 -7.48 -21.85
N LEU A 607 17.97 -6.16 -22.02
CA LEU A 607 17.79 -5.21 -20.93
C LEU A 607 16.29 -4.91 -20.78
N LEU A 608 15.83 -4.88 -19.54
CA LEU A 608 14.49 -4.49 -19.17
C LEU A 608 14.50 -3.10 -18.52
N GLU A 609 13.59 -2.25 -18.95
CA GLU A 609 13.38 -0.92 -18.38
C GLU A 609 12.01 -0.83 -17.68
N PRO A 610 11.91 -0.08 -16.57
CA PRO A 610 10.64 0.12 -15.89
C PRO A 610 9.74 1.04 -16.73
N MET A 611 8.51 0.59 -16.97
CA MET A 611 7.46 1.32 -17.65
C MET A 611 6.50 1.90 -16.62
N MET A 612 6.20 3.19 -16.76
CA MET A 612 5.30 3.92 -15.89
C MET A 612 3.94 4.09 -16.57
N ALA A 613 2.87 3.82 -15.82
CA ALA A 613 1.53 4.24 -16.21
C ALA A 613 1.39 5.72 -15.87
N VAL A 614 1.25 6.54 -16.90
CA VAL A 614 1.11 8.00 -16.78
C VAL A 614 -0.30 8.40 -17.16
N GLU A 615 -0.93 9.20 -16.33
CA GLU A 615 -2.22 9.80 -16.62
C GLU A 615 -2.10 11.32 -16.47
N VAL A 616 -2.47 12.05 -17.51
CA VAL A 616 -2.41 13.52 -17.54
C VAL A 616 -3.81 14.07 -17.68
N GLU A 617 -4.21 14.93 -16.75
CA GLU A 617 -5.42 15.73 -16.84
C GLU A 617 -5.07 17.11 -17.38
N THR A 618 -5.62 17.49 -18.52
CA THR A 618 -5.30 18.74 -19.20
C THR A 618 -6.53 19.38 -19.81
N PRO A 619 -6.60 20.74 -19.91
CA PRO A 619 -7.58 21.39 -20.75
C PRO A 619 -7.49 20.89 -22.20
N GLU A 620 -8.60 20.86 -22.92
CA GLU A 620 -8.68 20.33 -24.27
C GLU A 620 -7.71 21.02 -25.25
N ASP A 621 -7.47 22.31 -25.08
CA ASP A 621 -6.56 23.10 -25.92
C ASP A 621 -5.10 22.60 -25.89
N TYR A 622 -4.69 21.94 -24.79
CA TYR A 622 -3.34 21.41 -24.61
C TYR A 622 -3.22 19.91 -24.84
N ALA A 623 -4.33 19.21 -25.09
CA ALA A 623 -4.33 17.74 -25.22
C ALA A 623 -3.37 17.26 -26.32
N GLY A 624 -3.37 17.92 -27.48
CA GLY A 624 -2.45 17.59 -28.57
C GLY A 624 -0.97 17.80 -28.21
N THR A 625 -0.65 18.89 -27.50
CA THR A 625 0.71 19.17 -27.03
C THR A 625 1.17 18.13 -26.01
N VAL A 626 0.31 17.74 -25.07
CA VAL A 626 0.61 16.72 -24.06
C VAL A 626 0.83 15.36 -24.72
N MET A 627 -0.01 14.96 -25.66
CA MET A 627 0.14 13.71 -26.41
C MET A 627 1.44 13.69 -27.22
N GLY A 628 1.78 14.79 -27.87
CA GLY A 628 3.02 14.94 -28.62
C GLY A 628 4.25 14.82 -27.72
N ASP A 629 4.23 15.46 -26.55
CA ASP A 629 5.33 15.37 -25.58
C ASP A 629 5.48 13.95 -25.01
N LEU A 630 4.41 13.29 -24.62
CA LEU A 630 4.44 11.89 -24.15
C LEU A 630 4.99 10.94 -25.24
N SER A 631 4.58 11.15 -26.49
CA SER A 631 5.10 10.36 -27.64
C SER A 631 6.58 10.62 -27.88
N SER A 632 7.06 11.86 -27.72
CA SER A 632 8.48 12.20 -27.84
C SER A 632 9.35 11.54 -26.75
N ARG A 633 8.74 11.20 -25.61
CA ARG A 633 9.34 10.47 -24.50
C ARG A 633 9.24 8.95 -24.63
N ARG A 634 9.11 8.45 -25.83
CA ARG A 634 8.88 7.02 -26.13
C ARG A 634 7.60 6.47 -25.46
N GLY A 635 6.67 7.34 -25.14
CA GLY A 635 5.39 6.97 -24.54
C GLY A 635 4.45 6.36 -25.57
N MET A 636 3.75 5.32 -25.16
CA MET A 636 2.66 4.71 -25.90
C MET A 636 1.34 5.21 -25.35
N VAL A 637 0.70 6.13 -26.05
CA VAL A 637 -0.62 6.64 -25.66
C VAL A 637 -1.64 5.51 -25.81
N GLN A 638 -2.33 5.18 -24.72
CA GLN A 638 -3.29 4.08 -24.67
C GLN A 638 -4.74 4.54 -24.84
N GLY A 639 -5.03 5.79 -24.50
CA GLY A 639 -6.35 6.34 -24.61
C GLY A 639 -6.42 7.81 -24.22
N MET A 640 -7.51 8.43 -24.63
CA MET A 640 -7.88 9.79 -24.25
C MET A 640 -9.38 9.80 -23.96
N ASP A 641 -9.74 10.20 -22.76
CA ASP A 641 -11.12 10.31 -22.31
C ASP A 641 -11.45 11.79 -21.97
N GLU A 642 -12.71 12.12 -21.96
CA GLU A 642 -13.16 13.42 -21.46
C GLU A 642 -13.17 13.43 -19.94
N ILE A 643 -12.76 14.56 -19.34
CA ILE A 643 -12.96 14.77 -17.92
C ILE A 643 -14.48 14.81 -17.67
N PRO A 644 -15.03 13.91 -16.86
CA PRO A 644 -16.44 13.91 -16.54
C PRO A 644 -16.90 15.25 -15.97
N GLY A 645 -17.87 15.88 -16.62
CA GLY A 645 -18.33 17.23 -16.29
C GLY A 645 -17.79 18.33 -17.21
N GLY A 646 -16.98 17.96 -18.22
CA GLY A 646 -16.44 18.87 -19.23
C GLY A 646 -15.18 19.61 -18.78
N GLY A 647 -14.56 20.32 -19.71
CA GLY A 647 -13.45 21.25 -19.45
C GLY A 647 -12.05 20.68 -19.67
N GLY A 648 -11.90 19.43 -20.10
CA GLY A 648 -10.59 18.88 -20.39
C GLY A 648 -10.57 17.42 -20.79
N LYS A 649 -9.38 16.91 -21.00
CA LYS A 649 -9.09 15.54 -21.43
C LYS A 649 -8.21 14.83 -20.41
N ILE A 650 -8.40 13.51 -20.30
CA ILE A 650 -7.54 12.61 -19.55
C ILE A 650 -6.76 11.79 -20.57
N ILE A 651 -5.45 11.90 -20.57
CA ILE A 651 -4.55 11.17 -21.48
C ILE A 651 -3.83 10.10 -20.69
N ARG A 652 -3.96 8.84 -21.11
CA ARG A 652 -3.26 7.70 -20.52
C ARG A 652 -2.16 7.22 -21.45
N ALA A 653 -0.98 7.01 -20.90
CA ALA A 653 0.17 6.50 -21.64
C ALA A 653 1.05 5.58 -20.78
N GLU A 654 1.76 4.69 -21.45
CA GLU A 654 2.89 3.98 -20.84
C GLU A 654 4.19 4.61 -21.32
N VAL A 655 5.01 5.08 -20.38
CA VAL A 655 6.23 5.81 -20.67
C VAL A 655 7.39 5.20 -19.88
N PRO A 656 8.58 5.00 -20.49
CA PRO A 656 9.75 4.57 -19.74
C PRO A 656 10.12 5.57 -18.65
N LEU A 657 10.45 5.09 -17.46
CA LEU A 657 10.82 5.96 -16.33
C LEU A 657 11.99 6.89 -16.67
N SER A 658 12.97 6.41 -17.44
CA SER A 658 14.12 7.21 -17.86
C SER A 658 13.76 8.50 -18.61
N GLU A 659 12.60 8.53 -19.27
CA GLU A 659 12.10 9.68 -20.03
C GLU A 659 11.22 10.62 -19.20
N MET A 660 10.88 10.23 -17.98
CA MET A 660 9.94 10.97 -17.11
C MET A 660 10.62 11.92 -16.13
N PHE A 661 11.93 11.85 -15.98
CA PHE A 661 12.65 12.79 -15.13
C PHE A 661 12.46 14.23 -15.60
N GLY A 662 12.08 15.10 -14.67
CA GLY A 662 11.78 16.50 -14.97
C GLY A 662 10.46 16.77 -15.71
N TYR A 663 9.60 15.76 -15.88
CA TYR A 663 8.33 15.88 -16.60
C TYR A 663 7.39 16.93 -15.99
N SER A 664 7.35 17.03 -14.66
CA SER A 664 6.55 18.04 -13.96
C SER A 664 6.81 19.47 -14.47
N THR A 665 8.08 19.81 -14.62
CA THR A 665 8.48 21.14 -15.14
C THR A 665 8.09 21.32 -16.61
N SER A 666 8.32 20.32 -17.43
CA SER A 666 7.96 20.32 -18.86
C SER A 666 6.46 20.47 -19.05
N LEU A 667 5.66 19.73 -18.28
CA LEU A 667 4.19 19.79 -18.35
C LEU A 667 3.66 21.16 -17.93
N ARG A 668 4.17 21.72 -16.83
CA ARG A 668 3.79 23.09 -16.40
C ARG A 668 4.10 24.13 -17.46
N SER A 669 5.28 24.08 -18.06
CA SER A 669 5.68 25.00 -19.12
C SER A 669 4.79 24.86 -20.36
N ALA A 670 4.49 23.64 -20.78
CA ALA A 670 3.67 23.37 -21.96
C ALA A 670 2.20 23.73 -21.80
N THR A 671 1.67 23.69 -20.58
CA THR A 671 0.23 23.89 -20.29
C THR A 671 -0.07 25.11 -19.43
N GLN A 672 0.90 26.00 -19.25
CA GLN A 672 0.76 27.21 -18.40
C GLN A 672 0.29 26.87 -16.97
N GLY A 673 0.75 25.74 -16.44
CA GLY A 673 0.39 25.28 -15.10
C GLY A 673 -1.03 24.68 -14.96
N ARG A 674 -1.76 24.50 -16.06
CA ARG A 674 -3.16 24.04 -16.04
C ARG A 674 -3.33 22.53 -16.06
N ALA A 675 -2.30 21.76 -16.43
CA ALA A 675 -2.33 20.31 -16.42
C ALA A 675 -1.72 19.75 -15.14
N THR A 676 -2.26 18.61 -14.72
CA THR A 676 -1.73 17.77 -13.64
C THR A 676 -1.47 16.37 -14.16
N TYR A 677 -0.54 15.65 -13.55
CA TYR A 677 -0.29 14.27 -13.91
C TYR A 677 -0.08 13.41 -12.67
N SER A 678 -0.31 12.13 -12.85
CA SER A 678 0.13 11.08 -11.93
C SER A 678 0.92 10.03 -12.69
N MET A 679 1.81 9.35 -11.99
CA MET A 679 2.67 8.34 -12.55
C MET A 679 2.87 7.23 -11.52
N GLU A 680 2.69 5.98 -11.95
CA GLU A 680 2.95 4.80 -11.13
C GLU A 680 3.71 3.74 -11.91
N PHE A 681 4.51 2.93 -11.21
CA PHE A 681 5.17 1.78 -11.83
C PHE A 681 4.13 0.76 -12.30
N LYS A 682 4.26 0.29 -13.55
CA LYS A 682 3.36 -0.71 -14.11
C LYS A 682 4.03 -2.07 -14.28
N HIS A 683 5.08 -2.14 -15.08
CA HIS A 683 5.84 -3.35 -15.37
C HIS A 683 7.22 -3.03 -15.96
N TYR A 684 8.07 -4.03 -16.05
CA TYR A 684 9.29 -3.98 -16.85
C TYR A 684 9.01 -4.41 -18.29
N SER A 685 9.62 -3.72 -19.25
CA SER A 685 9.54 -4.02 -20.66
C SER A 685 10.94 -4.03 -21.30
N GLU A 686 11.10 -4.74 -22.40
CA GLU A 686 12.36 -4.77 -23.14
C GLU A 686 12.75 -3.38 -23.66
N ALA A 687 13.95 -2.93 -23.31
CA ALA A 687 14.49 -1.68 -23.78
C ALA A 687 14.88 -1.78 -25.27
N PRO A 688 14.66 -0.74 -26.09
CA PRO A 688 15.11 -0.69 -27.46
C PRO A 688 16.64 -0.85 -27.56
N LYS A 689 17.11 -1.37 -28.67
CA LYS A 689 18.54 -1.66 -28.88
C LYS A 689 19.43 -0.43 -28.69
N ASN A 690 19.03 0.72 -29.21
CA ASN A 690 19.78 1.97 -29.07
C ASN A 690 19.91 2.40 -27.57
N VAL A 691 18.87 2.19 -26.76
CA VAL A 691 18.92 2.46 -25.32
C VAL A 691 19.84 1.47 -24.61
N THR A 692 19.73 0.19 -24.95
CA THR A 692 20.58 -0.86 -24.39
C THR A 692 22.07 -0.61 -24.72
N ASP A 693 22.39 -0.28 -25.97
CA ASP A 693 23.77 0.00 -26.40
C ASP A 693 24.35 1.25 -25.69
N ALA A 694 23.53 2.29 -25.51
CA ALA A 694 23.92 3.49 -24.75
C ALA A 694 24.25 3.18 -23.28
N ILE A 695 23.47 2.35 -22.64
CA ILE A 695 23.66 1.95 -21.24
C ILE A 695 24.92 1.08 -21.10
N ILE A 696 25.11 0.11 -21.98
CA ILE A 696 26.29 -0.74 -21.97
C ILE A 696 27.56 0.09 -22.18
N SER A 697 27.55 1.05 -23.11
CA SER A 697 28.71 1.90 -23.38
C SER A 697 29.06 2.86 -22.24
N THR A 698 28.04 3.26 -21.44
CA THR A 698 28.25 4.12 -20.25
C THR A 698 28.91 3.35 -19.11
N LYS A 699 28.61 2.05 -18.97
CA LYS A 699 29.22 1.19 -17.95
C LYS A 699 30.58 0.63 -18.30
N SER A 700 30.95 0.67 -19.57
CA SER A 700 32.29 0.22 -20.05
C SER A 700 33.38 1.29 -19.91
N LYS A 701 33.01 2.50 -19.52
CA LYS A 701 33.92 3.60 -19.18
C LYS A 701 34.05 3.71 -17.65
#